data_2961d334a892fe69cc3a3a6fc87241c7
#
_entry.id   2961d334a892fe69cc3a3a6fc87241c7
#
_cell.length_a   1.000
_cell.length_b   1.000
_cell.length_c   1.000
_cell.angle_alpha   90.00
_cell.angle_beta   90.00
_cell.angle_gamma   90.00
#
_symmetry.space_group_name_H-M   'P 1'
#
loop_
_entity.id
_entity.type
_entity.pdbx_description
1 polymer ?
#
loop_
_entity_poly.entity_id
_entity_poly.type
_entity_poly.pdbx_seq_one_letter_code
_entity_poly.pdbx_strand_id
1 'polypeptide(L)'
;MLALVGLSAMAQENDTVSMQVNDSTALVEQSASVKKNVRVLSVNAEVRDHLTHDIIKGLKGVKLNAADSTFVDSIYGGYYDENGYKSSYISCAVLKPGKYLIKVEAEGYQTVYVPLDIKKLYKRETYRSLKPIYLKRMPKRNEIELDEVVVKATKLKFYMNGDTLVYNADAFNLAEGSMLNELVKKLPGVTMEKGGVINVNGKPIDTMLLNGKDFFNSDRELLLENMPAYMVKHVTSYERVPDNVKGKPEEKSAKKQLVMDVRLKKEYARGWIANAEGGGGLTFHRNEQGKHDGKFLGRLFGMRFDDHSRLVLFANANNLNDYRTPGEKGEWTPLQQSEGLRTTYKLGGNYMKEREERYHYQGSMETTYSETEDRQNSNSATFLEGGDTYGRSFNTRKSYGWDINTRHYLNLQHDEPIGDFIKGLYVYVQPSVNYRKWNHLGDNASTTLSEDVASQLGKAWMDSIMAPDAGGLLRKYAINRTRSSSKNQGHSTNTYFDSDLNFRPAHNDYIRFSLNLSHNYSDYLSKDYDHYLLDYPSSTTMPADFRNRYTPVKNREQTLNVSPGVTFSLGKKRQFDLIVSYNFNYNDQKSNNPLYLLNKLEGWDKADSHALGTLPSVDEMLSTLDADNSSNDKTTRTSHEPSIALTKTFWGHVKDKDGKEIEDESWYAYLNARFRMPCAHERMDYQRGTQVDTLMTRNTALFRMDVTGYYSLFKRGRSVNFNYSLESSAPMMTNLLNIRDDSNPLYVTLGNPHMKNTHRHSFYGQYSDKFGKTMFNANANVNIVQNAEAMGYIYNKETGVRTVTPDNVDGNWNMNAGSGIDFPLTKNDKWRVKENANYSYNHSVDLNGTNETLVATRSVVRTHNVTEDLSLTWRPTDKMEFGAGGKLTYQHSTSDREYFTNIDAFTFQYGVTGQIDLPWNMQVGTDLTMYSRRGYSEASMNTNELVWNARISKRLPKQNLTILFDGFDLLGNLSNVRRYVNAQGRTEAFYNVIPSYGLLHVIYRFNKEPKKK
;
A
#
# COMPACT_ATOMS: atom_id res chain seq x y z
N MET A 1 12.89 5.61 -30.87
CA MET A 1 12.34 5.60 -32.27
C MET A 1 12.77 4.37 -33.08
N LEU A 2 13.42 3.39 -32.47
CA LEU A 2 13.90 2.16 -33.19
C LEU A 2 13.21 0.85 -32.75
N ALA A 3 12.20 0.90 -31.91
CA ALA A 3 11.44 -0.28 -31.46
C ALA A 3 10.01 -0.38 -32.06
N LEU A 4 9.62 0.54 -32.92
CA LEU A 4 8.28 0.57 -33.53
C LEU A 4 8.21 -0.04 -34.95
N VAL A 5 9.33 -0.50 -35.49
CA VAL A 5 9.41 -1.04 -36.86
C VAL A 5 9.29 -2.57 -36.90
N GLY A 6 9.34 -3.26 -35.75
CA GLY A 6 9.30 -4.73 -35.70
C GLY A 6 7.90 -5.39 -35.63
N LEU A 7 6.82 -4.61 -35.51
CA LEU A 7 5.46 -5.14 -35.32
C LEU A 7 4.55 -5.09 -36.54
N SER A 8 5.03 -4.63 -37.69
CA SER A 8 4.23 -4.51 -38.92
C SER A 8 4.38 -5.69 -39.90
N ALA A 9 5.09 -6.76 -39.56
CA ALA A 9 5.36 -7.85 -40.46
C ALA A 9 4.60 -9.17 -40.21
N MET A 10 3.56 -9.15 -39.34
CA MET A 10 2.75 -10.37 -39.11
C MET A 10 1.24 -10.15 -39.26
N ALA A 11 0.82 -9.33 -40.16
CA ALA A 11 -0.58 -9.15 -40.49
C ALA A 11 -0.85 -9.24 -41.97
N GLN A 12 -0.59 -10.42 -42.54
CA GLN A 12 -1.21 -10.88 -43.81
C GLN A 12 -1.18 -12.41 -43.82
N GLU A 13 -2.33 -13.02 -43.64
CA GLU A 13 -2.98 -13.91 -44.60
C GLU A 13 -4.25 -14.55 -44.02
N ASN A 14 -5.23 -14.60 -44.89
CA ASN A 14 -6.54 -15.17 -44.70
C ASN A 14 -6.49 -16.67 -44.43
N ASP A 15 -7.41 -17.24 -43.64
CA ASP A 15 -8.49 -18.04 -44.22
C ASP A 15 -9.52 -18.47 -43.20
N THR A 16 -10.72 -18.53 -43.63
CA THR A 16 -11.96 -18.99 -43.00
C THR A 16 -11.85 -20.42 -42.51
N VAL A 17 -11.93 -20.61 -41.19
CA VAL A 17 -12.36 -21.86 -40.57
C VAL A 17 -13.36 -21.55 -39.47
N SER A 18 -14.53 -22.21 -39.60
CA SER A 18 -15.66 -22.11 -38.68
C SER A 18 -15.30 -22.58 -37.28
N MET A 19 -15.44 -21.68 -36.29
CA MET A 19 -15.31 -22.03 -34.87
C MET A 19 -16.68 -22.25 -34.23
N GLN A 20 -16.79 -23.31 -33.50
CA GLN A 20 -17.80 -23.42 -32.43
C GLN A 20 -17.22 -22.68 -31.19
N VAL A 21 -17.69 -21.47 -31.00
CA VAL A 21 -17.40 -20.72 -29.77
C VAL A 21 -18.62 -20.88 -28.87
N ASN A 22 -18.42 -21.44 -27.68
CA ASN A 22 -19.41 -21.46 -26.61
C ASN A 22 -19.58 -20.05 -25.99
N ASP A 23 -19.91 -19.07 -26.80
CA ASP A 23 -20.16 -17.71 -26.36
C ASP A 23 -21.51 -17.22 -26.92
N SER A 24 -22.21 -16.41 -26.16
CA SER A 24 -23.51 -15.82 -26.56
C SER A 24 -23.44 -15.04 -27.89
N THR A 25 -22.24 -14.70 -28.36
CA THR A 25 -21.99 -14.14 -29.68
C THR A 25 -22.14 -15.17 -30.83
N ALA A 26 -21.96 -16.46 -30.57
CA ALA A 26 -22.10 -17.49 -31.63
C ALA A 26 -23.54 -17.68 -32.11
N LEU A 27 -24.52 -17.53 -31.22
CA LEU A 27 -25.93 -17.56 -31.61
C LEU A 27 -26.33 -16.35 -32.47
N VAL A 28 -25.63 -15.22 -32.29
CA VAL A 28 -25.83 -14.02 -33.11
C VAL A 28 -25.19 -14.21 -34.50
N GLU A 29 -24.11 -14.95 -34.61
CA GLU A 29 -23.46 -15.23 -35.91
C GLU A 29 -24.19 -16.33 -36.74
N GLN A 30 -24.73 -17.37 -36.10
CA GLN A 30 -25.53 -18.37 -36.83
C GLN A 30 -26.85 -17.79 -37.37
N SER A 31 -27.44 -16.79 -36.69
CA SER A 31 -28.62 -16.09 -37.20
C SER A 31 -28.28 -14.99 -38.24
N ALA A 32 -27.00 -14.59 -38.33
CA ALA A 32 -26.55 -13.55 -39.26
C ALA A 32 -26.33 -14.02 -40.70
N SER A 33 -26.39 -15.33 -40.99
CA SER A 33 -26.34 -15.85 -42.37
C SER A 33 -27.62 -15.57 -43.19
N VAL A 34 -28.65 -15.01 -42.53
CA VAL A 34 -29.93 -14.69 -43.21
C VAL A 34 -30.19 -13.19 -43.12
N LYS A 35 -29.81 -12.47 -44.17
CA LYS A 35 -30.16 -11.07 -44.51
C LYS A 35 -29.41 -9.94 -43.76
N LYS A 36 -28.72 -9.13 -44.51
CA LYS A 36 -27.85 -7.99 -44.19
C LYS A 36 -28.44 -6.84 -43.34
N ASN A 37 -29.63 -6.96 -42.72
CA ASN A 37 -30.27 -5.87 -41.97
C ASN A 37 -31.15 -6.29 -40.78
N VAL A 38 -30.94 -7.46 -40.19
CA VAL A 38 -31.74 -7.88 -39.01
C VAL A 38 -31.08 -7.33 -37.74
N ARG A 39 -31.84 -6.55 -36.96
CA ARG A 39 -31.42 -6.07 -35.64
C ARG A 39 -31.61 -7.19 -34.64
N VAL A 40 -30.57 -7.51 -33.87
CA VAL A 40 -30.59 -8.55 -32.85
C VAL A 40 -30.31 -7.91 -31.47
N LEU A 41 -31.20 -8.17 -30.52
CA LEU A 41 -31.04 -7.82 -29.12
C LEU A 41 -30.83 -9.12 -28.32
N SER A 42 -29.69 -9.27 -27.67
CA SER A 42 -29.46 -10.35 -26.71
C SER A 42 -30.07 -9.99 -25.36
N VAL A 43 -30.97 -10.84 -24.87
CA VAL A 43 -31.60 -10.67 -23.55
C VAL A 43 -31.06 -11.74 -22.62
N ASN A 44 -30.42 -11.31 -21.54
CA ASN A 44 -29.74 -12.19 -20.58
C ASN A 44 -30.41 -12.09 -19.21
N ALA A 45 -30.48 -13.20 -18.49
CA ALA A 45 -30.90 -13.23 -17.10
C ALA A 45 -30.00 -14.19 -16.32
N GLU A 46 -29.57 -13.79 -15.14
CA GLU A 46 -28.94 -14.68 -14.20
C GLU A 46 -29.97 -15.61 -13.58
N VAL A 47 -29.62 -16.88 -13.36
CA VAL A 47 -30.52 -17.88 -12.80
C VAL A 47 -29.84 -18.53 -11.60
N ARG A 48 -30.48 -18.51 -10.44
CA ARG A 48 -29.92 -19.03 -9.19
C ARG A 48 -30.92 -19.91 -8.44
N ASP A 49 -30.37 -20.79 -7.59
CA ASP A 49 -31.18 -21.53 -6.61
C ASP A 49 -31.82 -20.55 -5.62
N HIS A 50 -33.13 -20.65 -5.42
CA HIS A 50 -33.90 -19.74 -4.56
C HIS A 50 -33.43 -19.75 -3.10
N LEU A 51 -32.93 -20.89 -2.58
CA LEU A 51 -32.58 -21.05 -1.18
C LEU A 51 -31.09 -20.85 -0.91
N THR A 52 -30.23 -21.36 -1.79
CA THR A 52 -28.79 -21.36 -1.60
C THR A 52 -28.07 -20.27 -2.38
N HIS A 53 -28.75 -19.65 -3.32
CA HIS A 53 -28.20 -18.69 -4.29
C HIS A 53 -27.01 -19.25 -5.12
N ASP A 54 -26.83 -20.59 -5.09
CA ASP A 54 -25.81 -21.26 -5.88
C ASP A 54 -26.18 -21.28 -7.37
N ILE A 55 -25.16 -21.50 -8.21
CA ILE A 55 -25.36 -21.69 -9.66
C ILE A 55 -26.17 -22.97 -9.93
N ILE A 56 -26.95 -22.94 -10.99
CA ILE A 56 -27.73 -24.08 -11.48
C ILE A 56 -27.11 -24.55 -12.80
N LYS A 57 -26.68 -25.83 -12.82
CA LYS A 57 -26.18 -26.47 -14.03
C LYS A 57 -27.34 -27.10 -14.83
N GLY A 58 -27.15 -27.24 -16.14
CA GLY A 58 -28.14 -27.88 -17.00
C GLY A 58 -29.40 -27.05 -17.21
N LEU A 59 -29.30 -25.72 -17.17
CA LEU A 59 -30.40 -24.81 -17.50
C LEU A 59 -30.88 -25.02 -18.93
N LYS A 60 -32.19 -25.10 -19.10
CA LYS A 60 -32.86 -25.10 -20.41
C LYS A 60 -33.88 -23.99 -20.44
N GLY A 61 -34.05 -23.37 -21.59
CA GLY A 61 -35.02 -22.32 -21.73
C GLY A 61 -35.69 -22.34 -23.10
N VAL A 62 -36.91 -21.81 -23.13
CA VAL A 62 -37.73 -21.68 -24.35
C VAL A 62 -38.35 -20.29 -24.35
N LYS A 63 -38.28 -19.60 -25.49
CA LYS A 63 -39.00 -18.37 -25.74
C LYS A 63 -40.31 -18.67 -26.41
N LEU A 64 -41.40 -18.29 -25.77
CA LEU A 64 -42.74 -18.48 -26.22
C LEU A 64 -43.37 -17.13 -26.59
N ASN A 65 -44.32 -17.11 -27.47
CA ASN A 65 -45.17 -15.95 -27.71
C ASN A 65 -46.14 -15.78 -26.51
N ALA A 66 -46.22 -14.58 -25.95
CA ALA A 66 -47.04 -14.35 -24.74
C ALA A 66 -48.56 -14.42 -25.00
N ALA A 67 -49.02 -14.28 -26.26
CA ALA A 67 -50.45 -14.29 -26.59
C ALA A 67 -51.06 -15.69 -26.63
N ASP A 68 -50.29 -16.66 -27.13
CA ASP A 68 -50.80 -18.03 -27.42
C ASP A 68 -49.89 -19.14 -26.94
N SER A 69 -48.79 -18.79 -26.25
CA SER A 69 -47.76 -19.72 -25.76
C SER A 69 -47.12 -20.59 -26.85
N THR A 70 -47.20 -20.15 -28.12
CA THR A 70 -46.53 -20.88 -29.21
C THR A 70 -45.01 -20.76 -29.11
N PHE A 71 -44.30 -21.81 -29.51
CA PHE A 71 -42.87 -21.83 -29.58
C PHE A 71 -42.31 -20.79 -30.54
N VAL A 72 -41.37 -19.97 -30.08
CA VAL A 72 -40.68 -18.98 -30.92
C VAL A 72 -39.23 -19.39 -31.15
N ASP A 73 -38.53 -19.78 -30.11
CA ASP A 73 -37.10 -20.10 -30.19
C ASP A 73 -36.58 -20.82 -28.93
N SER A 74 -35.53 -21.57 -29.06
CA SER A 74 -34.80 -22.14 -27.91
C SER A 74 -33.90 -21.08 -27.25
N ILE A 75 -33.78 -21.14 -25.94
CA ILE A 75 -32.95 -20.23 -25.15
C ILE A 75 -31.68 -20.96 -24.72
N TYR A 76 -30.56 -20.34 -24.95
CA TYR A 76 -29.29 -20.86 -24.46
C TYR A 76 -29.22 -20.71 -22.93
N GLY A 77 -29.00 -21.82 -22.25
CA GLY A 77 -28.69 -21.86 -20.80
C GLY A 77 -27.24 -22.23 -20.60
N GLY A 78 -26.48 -21.38 -19.92
CA GLY A 78 -25.09 -21.59 -19.60
C GLY A 78 -24.82 -21.40 -18.13
N TYR A 79 -23.64 -21.81 -17.72
CA TYR A 79 -23.11 -21.45 -16.43
C TYR A 79 -21.66 -21.02 -16.60
N TYR A 80 -21.26 -20.07 -15.76
CA TYR A 80 -19.91 -19.59 -15.64
C TYR A 80 -19.41 -20.03 -14.28
N ASP A 81 -18.36 -20.79 -14.21
CA ASP A 81 -17.72 -21.23 -12.96
C ASP A 81 -16.19 -21.06 -13.11
N GLU A 82 -15.78 -19.86 -13.56
CA GLU A 82 -14.39 -19.52 -13.85
C GLU A 82 -14.00 -18.24 -13.12
N ASN A 83 -12.74 -18.13 -12.72
CA ASN A 83 -12.17 -16.93 -12.09
C ASN A 83 -12.88 -16.49 -10.80
N GLY A 84 -13.50 -17.44 -10.08
CA GLY A 84 -14.27 -17.14 -8.86
C GLY A 84 -15.60 -16.45 -9.10
N TYR A 85 -15.97 -16.21 -10.34
CA TYR A 85 -17.29 -15.74 -10.72
C TYR A 85 -18.16 -16.95 -11.02
N LYS A 86 -19.13 -17.21 -10.15
CA LYS A 86 -20.13 -18.25 -10.36
C LYS A 86 -21.41 -17.60 -10.79
N SER A 87 -21.76 -17.79 -12.02
CA SER A 87 -23.05 -17.36 -12.58
C SER A 87 -23.62 -18.45 -13.46
N SER A 88 -24.88 -18.76 -13.26
CA SER A 88 -25.64 -19.50 -14.22
C SER A 88 -26.64 -18.57 -14.86
N TYR A 89 -26.76 -18.64 -16.17
CA TYR A 89 -27.53 -17.66 -16.94
C TYR A 89 -28.27 -18.27 -18.09
N ILE A 90 -29.31 -17.54 -18.54
CA ILE A 90 -29.95 -17.79 -19.80
C ILE A 90 -29.74 -16.61 -20.75
N SER A 91 -29.63 -16.89 -22.05
CA SER A 91 -29.49 -15.88 -23.09
C SER A 91 -30.40 -16.20 -24.26
N CYS A 92 -31.18 -15.22 -24.71
CA CYS A 92 -32.02 -15.37 -25.90
C CYS A 92 -31.86 -14.19 -26.86
N ALA A 93 -31.90 -14.47 -28.15
CA ALA A 93 -31.91 -13.45 -29.20
C ALA A 93 -33.35 -13.00 -29.47
N VAL A 94 -33.56 -11.67 -29.51
CA VAL A 94 -34.84 -11.08 -29.94
C VAL A 94 -34.63 -10.35 -31.26
N LEU A 95 -35.30 -10.82 -32.28
CA LEU A 95 -35.20 -10.34 -33.67
C LEU A 95 -36.33 -9.38 -34.07
N LYS A 96 -37.43 -9.41 -33.35
CA LYS A 96 -38.62 -8.56 -33.62
C LYS A 96 -39.17 -8.01 -32.29
N PRO A 97 -39.70 -6.78 -32.28
CA PRO A 97 -40.49 -6.31 -31.14
C PRO A 97 -41.71 -7.22 -30.91
N GLY A 98 -42.09 -7.40 -29.65
CA GLY A 98 -43.21 -8.26 -29.27
C GLY A 98 -43.23 -8.56 -27.77
N LYS A 99 -44.31 -9.18 -27.33
CA LYS A 99 -44.43 -9.72 -25.97
C LYS A 99 -44.12 -11.22 -26.01
N TYR A 100 -43.16 -11.61 -25.18
CA TYR A 100 -42.67 -12.98 -25.10
C TYR A 100 -42.80 -13.51 -23.67
N LEU A 101 -42.84 -14.81 -23.54
CA LEU A 101 -42.78 -15.52 -22.27
C LEU A 101 -41.55 -16.43 -22.28
N ILE A 102 -40.62 -16.19 -21.35
CA ILE A 102 -39.40 -16.98 -21.18
C ILE A 102 -39.70 -18.11 -20.20
N LYS A 103 -39.70 -19.34 -20.65
CA LYS A 103 -39.82 -20.53 -19.82
C LYS A 103 -38.41 -20.99 -19.45
N VAL A 104 -38.12 -21.15 -18.16
CA VAL A 104 -36.79 -21.59 -17.62
C VAL A 104 -37.00 -22.86 -16.84
N GLU A 105 -36.18 -23.86 -17.14
CA GLU A 105 -36.23 -25.22 -16.55
C GLU A 105 -34.82 -25.69 -16.20
N ALA A 106 -34.72 -26.45 -15.11
CA ALA A 106 -33.54 -27.22 -14.75
C ALA A 106 -33.97 -28.50 -14.02
N GLU A 107 -33.18 -29.56 -14.13
CA GLU A 107 -33.47 -30.82 -13.49
C GLU A 107 -33.53 -30.65 -11.95
N GLY A 108 -34.61 -31.16 -11.34
CA GLY A 108 -34.83 -31.03 -9.90
C GLY A 108 -35.41 -29.68 -9.43
N TYR A 109 -35.75 -28.78 -10.36
CA TYR A 109 -36.31 -27.47 -10.06
C TYR A 109 -37.69 -27.26 -10.66
N GLN A 110 -38.48 -26.41 -10.03
CA GLN A 110 -39.79 -25.98 -10.56
C GLN A 110 -39.57 -25.03 -11.75
N THR A 111 -40.32 -25.23 -12.81
CA THR A 111 -40.34 -24.38 -14.01
C THR A 111 -40.83 -22.97 -13.66
N VAL A 112 -40.12 -21.95 -14.16
CA VAL A 112 -40.48 -20.54 -13.99
C VAL A 112 -40.75 -19.90 -15.34
N TYR A 113 -41.77 -19.06 -15.40
CA TYR A 113 -42.16 -18.28 -16.59
C TYR A 113 -41.90 -16.79 -16.30
N VAL A 114 -41.13 -16.13 -17.18
CA VAL A 114 -40.76 -14.72 -17.06
C VAL A 114 -41.28 -13.93 -18.25
N PRO A 115 -42.15 -12.94 -18.06
CA PRO A 115 -42.64 -12.10 -19.14
C PRO A 115 -41.53 -11.16 -19.65
N LEU A 116 -41.45 -11.03 -20.99
CA LEU A 116 -40.52 -10.14 -21.68
C LEU A 116 -41.30 -9.30 -22.70
N ASP A 117 -41.36 -7.97 -22.52
CA ASP A 117 -41.97 -7.02 -23.43
C ASP A 117 -40.91 -6.17 -24.14
N ILE A 118 -40.76 -6.34 -25.44
CA ILE A 118 -39.81 -5.58 -26.28
C ILE A 118 -40.59 -4.68 -27.21
N LYS A 119 -40.75 -3.42 -26.85
CA LYS A 119 -41.52 -2.44 -27.64
C LYS A 119 -40.81 -2.03 -28.93
N LYS A 120 -39.46 -1.94 -28.91
CA LYS A 120 -38.66 -1.48 -30.05
C LYS A 120 -37.24 -2.05 -29.97
N LEU A 121 -36.62 -2.34 -31.11
CA LEU A 121 -35.21 -2.70 -31.24
C LEU A 121 -34.37 -1.49 -31.67
N TYR A 122 -33.40 -1.12 -30.85
CA TYR A 122 -32.53 0.02 -31.13
C TYR A 122 -31.22 -0.43 -31.80
N LYS A 123 -30.68 0.40 -32.70
CA LYS A 123 -29.50 0.03 -33.51
C LYS A 123 -28.22 -0.20 -32.69
N ARG A 124 -28.08 0.51 -31.55
CA ARG A 124 -26.88 0.47 -30.69
C ARG A 124 -27.10 -0.24 -29.37
N GLU A 125 -28.28 -0.76 -29.10
CA GLU A 125 -28.59 -1.64 -27.99
C GLU A 125 -28.36 -3.09 -28.45
N THR A 126 -27.32 -3.74 -27.90
CA THR A 126 -26.94 -5.08 -28.32
C THR A 126 -27.29 -6.13 -27.25
N TYR A 127 -27.48 -5.71 -26.00
CA TYR A 127 -27.92 -6.60 -24.92
C TYR A 127 -28.83 -5.89 -23.92
N ARG A 128 -29.65 -6.67 -23.21
CA ARG A 128 -30.48 -6.23 -22.09
C ARG A 128 -30.46 -7.29 -21.01
N SER A 129 -30.14 -6.87 -19.77
CA SER A 129 -30.22 -7.74 -18.59
C SER A 129 -31.64 -7.69 -18.02
N LEU A 130 -32.14 -8.84 -17.61
CA LEU A 130 -33.37 -8.99 -16.82
C LEU A 130 -33.02 -9.19 -15.35
N LYS A 131 -34.02 -9.11 -14.48
CA LYS A 131 -33.87 -9.45 -13.06
C LYS A 131 -33.40 -10.88 -12.89
N PRO A 132 -32.59 -11.18 -11.85
CA PRO A 132 -32.22 -12.54 -11.54
C PRO A 132 -33.45 -13.44 -11.33
N ILE A 133 -33.41 -14.64 -11.91
CA ILE A 133 -34.46 -15.64 -11.85
C ILE A 133 -34.08 -16.66 -10.78
N TYR A 134 -34.93 -16.86 -9.78
CA TYR A 134 -34.71 -17.80 -8.70
C TYR A 134 -35.56 -19.06 -8.88
N LEU A 135 -34.92 -20.20 -9.10
CA LEU A 135 -35.62 -21.48 -9.24
C LEU A 135 -35.76 -22.18 -7.87
N LYS A 136 -37.00 -22.65 -7.56
CA LYS A 136 -37.26 -23.45 -6.35
C LYS A 136 -37.03 -24.93 -6.66
N ARG A 137 -36.35 -25.64 -5.77
CA ARG A 137 -36.22 -27.10 -5.89
C ARG A 137 -37.58 -27.78 -5.77
N MET A 138 -37.76 -28.83 -6.54
CA MET A 138 -38.91 -29.70 -6.34
C MET A 138 -38.78 -30.50 -5.04
N PRO A 139 -39.81 -30.67 -4.20
CA PRO A 139 -39.72 -31.52 -3.04
C PRO A 139 -39.39 -32.94 -3.50
N LYS A 140 -38.34 -33.54 -2.96
CA LYS A 140 -38.00 -34.96 -3.20
C LYS A 140 -39.13 -35.82 -2.71
N ARG A 141 -39.70 -36.62 -3.57
CA ARG A 141 -40.59 -37.71 -3.21
C ARG A 141 -39.75 -38.77 -2.48
N ASN A 142 -40.17 -39.21 -1.28
CA ASN A 142 -39.52 -40.16 -0.39
C ASN A 142 -38.54 -41.11 -1.08
N GLU A 143 -37.26 -40.84 -0.99
CA GLU A 143 -36.21 -41.85 -1.19
C GLU A 143 -35.97 -42.51 0.15
N ILE A 144 -36.08 -43.85 0.17
CA ILE A 144 -35.68 -44.72 1.27
C ILE A 144 -34.19 -44.46 1.49
N GLU A 145 -33.79 -44.00 2.68
CA GLU A 145 -32.39 -43.94 3.11
C GLU A 145 -31.81 -45.36 3.06
N LEU A 146 -30.99 -45.64 2.05
CA LEU A 146 -30.07 -46.75 2.07
C LEU A 146 -28.92 -46.32 2.99
N ASP A 147 -28.57 -47.18 3.93
CA ASP A 147 -27.45 -47.03 4.84
C ASP A 147 -26.20 -46.61 4.06
N GLU A 148 -25.54 -45.57 4.59
CA GLU A 148 -24.36 -44.95 4.04
C GLU A 148 -23.22 -45.97 3.93
N VAL A 149 -22.96 -46.48 2.75
CA VAL A 149 -21.73 -47.21 2.45
C VAL A 149 -20.62 -46.17 2.46
N VAL A 150 -19.90 -46.09 3.57
CA VAL A 150 -18.71 -45.27 3.72
C VAL A 150 -17.62 -45.80 2.79
N VAL A 151 -17.63 -45.37 1.55
CA VAL A 151 -16.48 -45.50 0.67
C VAL A 151 -15.42 -44.53 1.21
N LYS A 152 -14.39 -45.05 1.87
CA LYS A 152 -13.18 -44.28 2.22
C LYS A 152 -12.42 -43.93 0.94
N ALA A 153 -12.97 -43.02 0.10
CA ALA A 153 -12.21 -42.42 -0.95
C ALA A 153 -11.22 -41.43 -0.32
N THR A 154 -9.96 -41.52 -0.68
CA THR A 154 -8.93 -40.56 -0.28
C THR A 154 -9.34 -39.17 -0.76
N LYS A 155 -9.72 -38.30 0.16
CA LYS A 155 -10.16 -36.94 -0.18
C LYS A 155 -9.01 -36.21 -0.91
N LEU A 156 -9.24 -35.75 -2.12
CA LEU A 156 -8.27 -34.92 -2.84
C LEU A 156 -7.96 -33.65 -2.03
N LYS A 157 -6.69 -33.41 -1.76
CA LYS A 157 -6.24 -32.25 -0.99
C LYS A 157 -6.48 -30.94 -1.75
N PHE A 158 -6.27 -30.95 -3.06
CA PHE A 158 -6.52 -29.81 -3.93
C PHE A 158 -6.78 -30.25 -5.38
N TYR A 159 -7.46 -29.40 -6.12
CA TYR A 159 -7.74 -29.60 -7.56
C TYR A 159 -7.95 -28.24 -8.23
N MET A 160 -7.80 -28.22 -9.55
CA MET A 160 -8.16 -27.05 -10.37
C MET A 160 -9.60 -27.14 -10.81
N ASN A 161 -10.33 -26.03 -10.71
CA ASN A 161 -11.67 -25.85 -11.28
C ASN A 161 -11.61 -24.63 -12.21
N GLY A 162 -11.40 -24.84 -13.51
CA GLY A 162 -11.03 -23.75 -14.41
C GLY A 162 -9.70 -23.10 -13.95
N ASP A 163 -9.70 -21.77 -13.84
CA ASP A 163 -8.55 -20.99 -13.36
C ASP A 163 -8.49 -20.88 -11.82
N THR A 164 -9.44 -21.50 -11.11
CA THR A 164 -9.51 -21.46 -9.66
C THR A 164 -8.83 -22.68 -9.04
N LEU A 165 -7.85 -22.45 -8.20
CA LEU A 165 -7.22 -23.47 -7.36
C LEU A 165 -8.08 -23.68 -6.11
N VAL A 166 -8.58 -24.88 -5.92
CA VAL A 166 -9.46 -25.24 -4.79
C VAL A 166 -8.75 -26.19 -3.86
N TYR A 167 -8.62 -25.83 -2.59
CA TYR A 167 -8.13 -26.67 -1.50
C TYR A 167 -9.29 -27.14 -0.64
N ASN A 168 -9.35 -28.44 -0.37
CA ASN A 168 -10.35 -29.04 0.51
C ASN A 168 -9.84 -29.05 1.96
N ALA A 169 -10.37 -28.19 2.82
CA ALA A 169 -9.89 -28.04 4.19
C ALA A 169 -9.96 -29.33 5.02
N ASP A 170 -10.99 -30.14 4.81
CA ASP A 170 -11.18 -31.41 5.51
C ASP A 170 -10.17 -32.52 5.11
N ALA A 171 -9.38 -32.28 4.07
CA ALA A 171 -8.33 -33.22 3.63
C ALA A 171 -6.98 -32.99 4.34
N PHE A 172 -6.88 -31.95 5.17
CA PHE A 172 -5.68 -31.62 5.93
C PHE A 172 -5.85 -32.01 7.39
N ASN A 173 -4.88 -32.73 7.91
CA ASN A 173 -4.89 -33.12 9.33
C ASN A 173 -4.41 -31.96 10.18
N LEU A 174 -5.33 -31.30 10.87
CA LEU A 174 -5.09 -30.17 11.76
C LEU A 174 -5.34 -30.59 13.21
N ALA A 175 -4.58 -30.02 14.13
CA ALA A 175 -4.83 -30.20 15.55
C ALA A 175 -6.17 -29.56 15.92
N GLU A 176 -6.86 -30.13 16.90
CA GLU A 176 -8.09 -29.54 17.43
C GLU A 176 -7.82 -28.13 17.96
N GLY A 177 -8.65 -27.16 17.57
CA GLY A 177 -8.47 -25.75 17.89
C GLY A 177 -7.48 -25.00 16.98
N SER A 178 -7.02 -25.60 15.86
CA SER A 178 -6.21 -24.90 14.85
C SER A 178 -6.96 -23.73 14.24
N MET A 179 -6.24 -22.64 13.98
CA MET A 179 -6.76 -21.47 13.29
C MET A 179 -6.49 -21.56 11.78
N LEU A 180 -7.08 -20.65 11.01
CA LEU A 180 -6.95 -20.62 9.55
C LEU A 180 -5.50 -20.49 9.09
N ASN A 181 -4.64 -19.77 9.82
CA ASN A 181 -3.22 -19.66 9.53
C ASN A 181 -2.51 -21.02 9.46
N GLU A 182 -2.86 -21.95 10.37
CA GLU A 182 -2.30 -23.30 10.38
C GLU A 182 -2.78 -24.14 9.20
N LEU A 183 -4.02 -23.95 8.77
CA LEU A 183 -4.55 -24.56 7.55
C LEU A 183 -3.80 -24.01 6.33
N VAL A 184 -3.70 -22.69 6.21
CA VAL A 184 -3.09 -22.01 5.05
C VAL A 184 -1.61 -22.41 4.91
N LYS A 185 -0.86 -22.52 6.00
CA LYS A 185 0.54 -22.99 5.99
C LYS A 185 0.70 -24.43 5.45
N LYS A 186 -0.34 -25.25 5.55
CA LYS A 186 -0.32 -26.65 5.06
C LYS A 186 -0.79 -26.81 3.62
N LEU A 187 -1.29 -25.75 2.97
CA LEU A 187 -1.79 -25.82 1.61
C LEU A 187 -0.62 -25.98 0.62
N PRO A 188 -0.65 -26.96 -0.29
CA PRO A 188 0.38 -27.15 -1.30
C PRO A 188 0.53 -25.91 -2.20
N GLY A 189 1.78 -25.47 -2.43
CA GLY A 189 2.06 -24.28 -3.24
C GLY A 189 1.76 -22.95 -2.57
N VAL A 190 1.35 -22.96 -1.30
CA VAL A 190 1.14 -21.75 -0.51
C VAL A 190 2.32 -21.56 0.43
N THR A 191 2.90 -20.37 0.44
CA THR A 191 3.92 -19.95 1.39
C THR A 191 3.41 -18.72 2.15
N MET A 192 3.63 -18.71 3.45
CA MET A 192 3.31 -17.59 4.31
C MET A 192 4.61 -17.04 4.88
N GLU A 193 4.91 -15.80 4.55
CA GLU A 193 6.12 -15.11 5.02
C GLU A 193 5.88 -14.46 6.38
N LYS A 194 6.98 -14.14 7.08
CA LYS A 194 6.90 -13.27 8.27
C LYS A 194 6.22 -11.97 7.85
N GLY A 195 5.13 -11.63 8.54
CA GLY A 195 4.32 -10.47 8.19
C GLY A 195 3.03 -10.79 7.43
N GLY A 196 2.55 -12.05 7.46
CA GLY A 196 1.24 -12.44 6.91
C GLY A 196 1.11 -12.33 5.39
N VAL A 197 2.24 -12.15 4.69
CA VAL A 197 2.23 -12.18 3.22
C VAL A 197 2.04 -13.62 2.77
N ILE A 198 0.91 -13.88 2.13
CA ILE A 198 0.61 -15.20 1.58
C ILE A 198 0.94 -15.18 0.09
N ASN A 199 1.77 -16.11 -0.34
CA ASN A 199 2.03 -16.33 -1.75
C ASN A 199 1.37 -17.65 -2.16
N VAL A 200 0.59 -17.63 -3.22
CA VAL A 200 0.02 -18.83 -3.83
C VAL A 200 0.79 -19.09 -5.13
N ASN A 201 1.50 -20.22 -5.18
CA ASN A 201 2.38 -20.57 -6.27
C ASN A 201 3.39 -19.43 -6.58
N GLY A 202 3.94 -18.79 -5.53
CA GLY A 202 4.95 -17.73 -5.61
C GLY A 202 4.40 -16.34 -5.95
N LYS A 203 3.12 -16.18 -6.26
CA LYS A 203 2.48 -14.86 -6.42
C LYS A 203 1.86 -14.41 -5.09
N PRO A 204 2.17 -13.21 -4.60
CA PRO A 204 1.49 -12.67 -3.42
C PRO A 204 0.01 -12.46 -3.71
N ILE A 205 -0.85 -12.86 -2.77
CA ILE A 205 -2.26 -12.53 -2.86
C ILE A 205 -2.45 -11.03 -2.53
N ASP A 206 -3.31 -10.38 -3.30
CA ASP A 206 -3.67 -8.98 -3.05
C ASP A 206 -4.71 -8.87 -1.93
N THR A 207 -5.65 -9.79 -1.87
CA THR A 207 -6.81 -9.73 -0.97
C THR A 207 -7.21 -11.13 -0.49
N MET A 208 -7.65 -11.22 0.77
CA MET A 208 -8.28 -12.39 1.33
C MET A 208 -9.80 -12.17 1.46
N LEU A 209 -10.59 -13.14 1.01
CA LEU A 209 -12.04 -13.07 1.02
C LEU A 209 -12.62 -14.10 1.99
N LEU A 210 -13.78 -13.80 2.52
CA LEU A 210 -14.60 -14.76 3.29
C LEU A 210 -15.95 -14.94 2.58
N ASN A 211 -16.22 -16.16 2.12
CA ASN A 211 -17.39 -16.50 1.32
C ASN A 211 -17.57 -15.62 0.08
N GLY A 212 -16.46 -15.28 -0.61
CA GLY A 212 -16.44 -14.46 -1.80
C GLY A 212 -16.46 -12.96 -1.58
N LYS A 213 -16.50 -12.51 -0.34
CA LYS A 213 -16.65 -11.12 0.05
C LYS A 213 -15.38 -10.59 0.68
N ASP A 214 -15.05 -9.33 0.41
CA ASP A 214 -13.89 -8.70 1.04
C ASP A 214 -14.00 -8.75 2.55
N PHE A 215 -12.88 -9.02 3.19
CA PHE A 215 -12.78 -9.13 4.64
C PHE A 215 -11.86 -8.02 5.14
N PHE A 216 -12.42 -7.01 5.79
CA PHE A 216 -11.68 -5.92 6.44
C PHE A 216 -10.69 -5.16 5.56
N ASN A 217 -11.10 -4.65 4.40
CA ASN A 217 -10.17 -3.98 3.49
C ASN A 217 -8.90 -4.80 3.23
N SER A 218 -9.05 -6.14 3.09
CA SER A 218 -7.95 -7.08 2.86
C SER A 218 -7.10 -7.39 4.09
N ASP A 219 -7.65 -7.20 5.30
CA ASP A 219 -7.00 -7.58 6.54
C ASP A 219 -6.91 -9.12 6.67
N ARG A 220 -5.80 -9.66 6.18
CA ARG A 220 -5.57 -11.11 6.07
C ARG A 220 -5.33 -11.75 7.42
N GLU A 221 -4.56 -11.09 8.27
CA GLU A 221 -4.16 -11.67 9.55
C GLU A 221 -5.31 -11.76 10.54
N LEU A 222 -6.21 -10.79 10.47
CA LEU A 222 -7.42 -10.85 11.28
C LEU A 222 -8.19 -12.15 11.01
N LEU A 223 -8.33 -12.51 9.74
CA LEU A 223 -9.00 -13.76 9.36
C LEU A 223 -8.16 -14.98 9.72
N LEU A 224 -6.85 -14.95 9.44
CA LEU A 224 -5.93 -16.04 9.67
C LEU A 224 -5.79 -16.41 11.14
N GLU A 225 -5.70 -15.43 12.02
CA GLU A 225 -5.47 -15.66 13.45
C GLU A 225 -6.74 -15.94 14.25
N ASN A 226 -7.89 -15.49 13.75
CA ASN A 226 -9.14 -15.53 14.52
C ASN A 226 -10.18 -16.50 13.97
N MET A 227 -10.06 -16.97 12.72
CA MET A 227 -10.98 -17.94 12.12
C MET A 227 -10.54 -19.36 12.46
N PRO A 228 -11.35 -20.15 13.16
CA PRO A 228 -11.06 -21.56 13.40
C PRO A 228 -11.06 -22.38 12.10
N ALA A 229 -10.02 -23.19 11.90
CA ALA A 229 -9.86 -23.96 10.66
C ALA A 229 -11.00 -24.99 10.45
N TYR A 230 -11.60 -25.54 11.50
CA TYR A 230 -12.70 -26.49 11.39
C TYR A 230 -13.98 -25.90 10.76
N MET A 231 -14.13 -24.56 10.78
CA MET A 231 -15.26 -23.87 10.14
C MET A 231 -15.11 -23.79 8.61
N VAL A 232 -13.90 -24.00 8.10
CA VAL A 232 -13.57 -23.85 6.69
C VAL A 232 -13.94 -25.12 5.92
N LYS A 233 -14.62 -24.95 4.77
CA LYS A 233 -14.91 -26.03 3.83
C LYS A 233 -13.86 -26.10 2.74
N HIS A 234 -13.61 -24.96 2.09
CA HIS A 234 -12.65 -24.83 1.01
C HIS A 234 -11.88 -23.52 1.15
N VAL A 235 -10.62 -23.54 0.71
CA VAL A 235 -9.84 -22.34 0.43
C VAL A 235 -9.64 -22.30 -1.07
N THR A 236 -10.01 -21.21 -1.74
CA THR A 236 -9.90 -21.06 -3.19
C THR A 236 -9.00 -19.89 -3.54
N SER A 237 -8.22 -20.01 -4.61
CA SER A 237 -7.38 -18.91 -5.10
C SER A 237 -7.63 -18.67 -6.58
N TYR A 238 -7.90 -17.43 -6.96
CA TYR A 238 -8.21 -16.99 -8.32
C TYR A 238 -7.94 -15.51 -8.53
N GLU A 239 -7.88 -15.07 -9.78
CA GLU A 239 -7.72 -13.66 -10.15
C GLU A 239 -9.08 -13.00 -10.41
N ARG A 240 -9.30 -11.81 -9.86
CA ARG A 240 -10.53 -11.00 -10.09
C ARG A 240 -10.21 -9.54 -10.36
N VAL A 241 -11.13 -8.83 -10.99
CA VAL A 241 -11.07 -7.37 -11.11
C VAL A 241 -11.36 -6.74 -9.74
N PRO A 242 -10.57 -5.75 -9.29
CA PRO A 242 -10.83 -5.05 -8.04
C PRO A 242 -12.21 -4.40 -8.01
N ASP A 243 -12.89 -4.46 -6.86
CA ASP A 243 -14.25 -3.93 -6.74
C ASP A 243 -14.33 -2.42 -6.96
N ASN A 244 -13.27 -1.68 -6.63
CA ASN A 244 -13.18 -0.24 -6.81
C ASN A 244 -13.08 0.24 -8.27
N VAL A 245 -12.83 -0.66 -9.23
CA VAL A 245 -12.77 -0.33 -10.67
C VAL A 245 -13.87 -0.99 -11.48
N LYS A 246 -14.70 -1.83 -10.85
CA LYS A 246 -15.89 -2.40 -11.51
C LYS A 246 -16.82 -1.28 -11.98
N GLY A 247 -17.30 -1.42 -13.20
CA GLY A 247 -18.16 -0.41 -13.82
C GLY A 247 -17.45 0.85 -14.31
N LYS A 248 -16.20 1.08 -13.92
CA LYS A 248 -15.40 2.25 -14.36
C LYS A 248 -14.84 2.05 -15.78
N PRO A 249 -14.46 3.14 -16.49
CA PRO A 249 -13.84 3.04 -17.82
C PRO A 249 -12.59 2.16 -17.84
N GLU A 250 -11.83 2.16 -16.75
CA GLU A 250 -10.58 1.44 -16.58
C GLU A 250 -10.77 -0.05 -16.29
N GLU A 251 -11.99 -0.55 -16.10
CA GLU A 251 -12.25 -1.95 -15.72
C GLU A 251 -11.55 -2.96 -16.62
N LYS A 252 -11.59 -2.72 -17.95
CA LYS A 252 -10.94 -3.59 -18.94
C LYS A 252 -9.41 -3.56 -18.88
N SER A 253 -8.83 -2.44 -18.47
CA SER A 253 -7.39 -2.23 -18.31
C SER A 253 -6.91 -2.35 -16.87
N ALA A 254 -7.80 -2.64 -15.92
CA ALA A 254 -7.46 -2.79 -14.53
C ALA A 254 -6.61 -4.04 -14.29
N LYS A 255 -5.57 -3.89 -13.51
CA LYS A 255 -4.76 -5.02 -13.04
C LYS A 255 -5.65 -5.93 -12.20
N LYS A 256 -5.79 -7.18 -12.60
CA LYS A 256 -6.50 -8.19 -11.81
C LYS A 256 -5.77 -8.45 -10.49
N GLN A 257 -6.53 -8.65 -9.44
CA GLN A 257 -6.04 -9.01 -8.11
C GLN A 257 -6.07 -10.52 -7.94
N LEU A 258 -4.96 -11.11 -7.45
CA LEU A 258 -4.95 -12.50 -6.99
C LEU A 258 -5.59 -12.55 -5.60
N VAL A 259 -6.66 -13.29 -5.44
CA VAL A 259 -7.38 -13.40 -4.18
C VAL A 259 -7.32 -14.82 -3.63
N MET A 260 -7.37 -14.91 -2.30
CA MET A 260 -7.61 -16.15 -1.58
C MET A 260 -8.96 -16.06 -0.88
N ASP A 261 -9.90 -16.92 -1.25
CA ASP A 261 -11.26 -16.91 -0.71
C ASP A 261 -11.48 -18.11 0.20
N VAL A 262 -11.82 -17.84 1.44
CA VAL A 262 -12.11 -18.83 2.48
C VAL A 262 -13.61 -19.10 2.49
N ARG A 263 -14.01 -20.30 2.11
CA ARG A 263 -15.39 -20.75 2.09
C ARG A 263 -15.72 -21.52 3.37
N LEU A 264 -16.69 -21.06 4.13
CA LEU A 264 -17.14 -21.72 5.34
C LEU A 264 -18.09 -22.88 5.02
N LYS A 265 -18.17 -23.84 5.93
CA LYS A 265 -19.21 -24.86 5.94
C LYS A 265 -20.57 -24.20 6.20
N LYS A 266 -21.64 -24.76 5.67
CA LYS A 266 -23.00 -24.17 5.75
C LYS A 266 -23.47 -23.92 7.18
N GLU A 267 -23.12 -24.82 8.09
CA GLU A 267 -23.43 -24.73 9.51
C GLU A 267 -22.75 -23.55 10.22
N TYR A 268 -21.65 -23.05 9.65
CA TYR A 268 -20.88 -21.92 10.18
C TYR A 268 -21.02 -20.62 9.36
N ALA A 269 -21.97 -20.54 8.45
CA ALA A 269 -22.22 -19.33 7.65
C ALA A 269 -22.66 -18.14 8.50
N ARG A 270 -23.16 -18.38 9.72
CA ARG A 270 -23.55 -17.37 10.70
C ARG A 270 -22.95 -17.68 12.06
N GLY A 271 -22.35 -16.72 12.72
CA GLY A 271 -21.68 -17.00 13.99
C GLY A 271 -21.10 -15.81 14.72
N TRP A 272 -20.48 -16.15 15.84
CA TRP A 272 -19.67 -15.27 16.66
C TRP A 272 -18.29 -15.88 16.86
N ILE A 273 -17.28 -15.06 16.76
CA ILE A 273 -15.91 -15.39 17.12
C ILE A 273 -15.43 -14.30 18.08
N ALA A 274 -14.80 -14.68 19.17
CA ALA A 274 -14.19 -13.71 20.06
C ALA A 274 -12.91 -14.28 20.68
N ASN A 275 -11.89 -13.43 20.77
CA ASN A 275 -10.62 -13.76 21.38
C ASN A 275 -10.26 -12.68 22.39
N ALA A 276 -9.71 -13.11 23.52
CA ALA A 276 -9.12 -12.23 24.52
C ALA A 276 -7.70 -12.71 24.79
N GLU A 277 -6.74 -11.82 24.74
CA GLU A 277 -5.34 -12.08 25.04
C GLU A 277 -4.87 -11.10 26.12
N GLY A 278 -4.18 -11.62 27.13
CA GLY A 278 -3.58 -10.83 28.17
C GLY A 278 -2.22 -11.37 28.56
N GLY A 279 -1.26 -10.49 28.76
CA GLY A 279 0.10 -10.89 29.10
C GLY A 279 0.85 -9.85 29.89
N GLY A 280 1.84 -10.33 30.64
CA GLY A 280 2.78 -9.52 31.41
C GLY A 280 4.17 -10.11 31.38
N GLY A 281 5.17 -9.26 31.50
CA GLY A 281 6.57 -9.66 31.46
C GLY A 281 7.51 -8.57 31.94
N LEU A 282 8.80 -8.85 31.84
CA LEU A 282 9.87 -7.97 32.28
C LEU A 282 11.02 -8.00 31.28
N THR A 283 11.76 -6.90 31.19
CA THR A 283 13.02 -6.87 30.45
C THR A 283 14.05 -7.78 31.15
N PHE A 284 14.89 -8.47 30.37
CA PHE A 284 15.96 -9.32 30.94
C PHE A 284 17.12 -8.49 31.51
N HIS A 285 17.36 -7.31 30.91
CA HIS A 285 18.38 -6.39 31.36
C HIS A 285 17.78 -5.24 32.17
N ARG A 286 18.51 -4.73 33.11
CA ARG A 286 18.12 -3.56 33.88
C ARG A 286 18.34 -2.29 33.08
N ASN A 287 17.44 -1.33 33.26
CA ASN A 287 17.58 0.00 32.68
C ASN A 287 18.63 0.84 33.42
N GLU A 288 18.88 2.06 32.99
CA GLU A 288 19.84 3.01 33.59
C GLU A 288 19.60 3.29 35.08
N GLN A 289 18.36 3.07 35.55
CA GLN A 289 17.99 3.22 36.97
C GLN A 289 18.13 1.93 37.78
N GLY A 290 18.73 0.86 37.19
CA GLY A 290 18.94 -0.42 37.83
C GLY A 290 17.69 -1.29 38.00
N LYS A 291 16.57 -0.98 37.33
CA LYS A 291 15.29 -1.69 37.40
C LYS A 291 14.99 -2.43 36.11
N HIS A 292 14.21 -3.49 36.20
CA HIS A 292 13.59 -4.16 35.07
C HIS A 292 12.33 -3.42 34.67
N ASP A 293 12.17 -3.12 33.36
CA ASP A 293 10.96 -2.48 32.84
C ASP A 293 9.85 -3.48 32.64
N GLY A 294 8.65 -3.16 33.10
CA GLY A 294 7.46 -3.94 32.88
C GLY A 294 7.04 -3.95 31.40
N LYS A 295 6.74 -5.13 30.88
CA LYS A 295 6.14 -5.34 29.55
C LYS A 295 4.73 -5.86 29.71
N PHE A 296 3.81 -5.35 28.89
CA PHE A 296 2.41 -5.78 28.93
C PHE A 296 1.79 -5.87 27.54
N LEU A 297 0.76 -6.71 27.47
CA LEU A 297 -0.05 -6.92 26.29
C LEU A 297 -1.49 -7.19 26.71
N GLY A 298 -2.45 -6.51 26.10
CA GLY A 298 -3.86 -6.77 26.22
C GLY A 298 -4.53 -6.62 24.86
N ARG A 299 -5.17 -7.67 24.34
CA ARG A 299 -5.89 -7.63 23.07
C ARG A 299 -7.27 -8.24 23.21
N LEU A 300 -8.24 -7.58 22.60
CA LEU A 300 -9.61 -8.08 22.48
C LEU A 300 -10.01 -8.06 21.02
N PHE A 301 -10.67 -9.09 20.60
CA PHE A 301 -11.24 -9.21 19.28
C PHE A 301 -12.60 -9.88 19.36
N GLY A 302 -13.59 -9.33 18.69
CA GLY A 302 -14.92 -9.89 18.57
C GLY A 302 -15.49 -9.66 17.17
N MET A 303 -16.04 -10.71 16.58
CA MET A 303 -16.69 -10.64 15.27
C MET A 303 -18.04 -11.35 15.30
N ARG A 304 -19.06 -10.68 14.82
CA ARG A 304 -20.34 -11.26 14.43
C ARG A 304 -20.48 -11.20 12.92
N PHE A 305 -20.92 -12.29 12.31
CA PHE A 305 -21.13 -12.34 10.87
C PHE A 305 -22.37 -13.15 10.51
N ASP A 306 -23.00 -12.75 9.43
CA ASP A 306 -24.07 -13.49 8.74
C ASP A 306 -23.91 -13.32 7.22
N ASP A 307 -24.90 -13.81 6.45
CA ASP A 307 -24.81 -13.79 4.98
C ASP A 307 -24.76 -12.38 4.38
N HIS A 308 -25.22 -11.36 5.10
CA HIS A 308 -25.36 -9.99 4.61
C HIS A 308 -24.72 -8.92 5.47
N SER A 309 -24.23 -9.27 6.66
CA SER A 309 -23.62 -8.30 7.56
C SER A 309 -22.45 -8.85 8.35
N ARG A 310 -21.54 -7.98 8.72
CA ARG A 310 -20.42 -8.26 9.60
C ARG A 310 -20.18 -7.07 10.52
N LEU A 311 -19.95 -7.38 11.77
CA LEU A 311 -19.52 -6.41 12.77
C LEU A 311 -18.26 -6.96 13.43
N VAL A 312 -17.20 -6.16 13.45
CA VAL A 312 -15.99 -6.45 14.21
C VAL A 312 -15.68 -5.35 15.17
N LEU A 313 -15.24 -5.72 16.35
CA LEU A 313 -14.71 -4.84 17.37
C LEU A 313 -13.37 -5.38 17.83
N PHE A 314 -12.41 -4.50 18.04
CA PHE A 314 -11.09 -4.86 18.54
C PHE A 314 -10.52 -3.79 19.47
N ALA A 315 -9.65 -4.24 20.37
CA ALA A 315 -8.84 -3.37 21.22
C ALA A 315 -7.44 -3.95 21.34
N ASN A 316 -6.43 -3.09 21.44
CA ASN A 316 -5.03 -3.45 21.64
C ASN A 316 -4.38 -2.45 22.60
N ALA A 317 -3.75 -2.93 23.65
CA ALA A 317 -2.96 -2.14 24.58
C ALA A 317 -1.62 -2.85 24.82
N ASN A 318 -0.50 -2.22 24.48
CA ASN A 318 0.82 -2.84 24.64
C ASN A 318 1.95 -1.80 24.67
N ASN A 319 3.09 -2.21 25.23
CA ASN A 319 4.36 -1.50 25.14
C ASN A 319 5.47 -2.34 24.49
N LEU A 320 5.06 -3.10 23.44
CA LEU A 320 5.91 -4.02 22.69
C LEU A 320 6.24 -3.49 21.27
N ASN A 321 6.13 -2.19 21.03
CA ASN A 321 6.28 -1.57 19.71
C ASN A 321 5.27 -2.08 18.66
N ASP A 322 4.15 -2.68 19.09
CA ASP A 322 3.11 -3.15 18.19
C ASP A 322 1.95 -2.15 18.13
N TYR A 323 1.93 -1.36 17.06
CA TYR A 323 0.91 -0.33 16.80
C TYR A 323 -0.09 -0.75 15.71
N ARG A 324 0.09 -1.95 15.14
CA ARG A 324 -0.72 -2.42 14.03
C ARG A 324 -2.15 -2.69 14.47
N THR A 325 -3.08 -2.53 13.52
CA THR A 325 -4.42 -3.05 13.66
C THR A 325 -4.37 -4.58 13.60
N PRO A 326 -5.21 -5.31 14.33
CA PRO A 326 -5.31 -6.76 14.15
C PRO A 326 -5.47 -7.10 12.67
N GLY A 327 -4.49 -7.83 12.10
CA GLY A 327 -4.45 -8.25 10.72
C GLY A 327 -3.84 -7.27 9.71
N GLU A 328 -3.30 -6.13 10.10
CA GLU A 328 -2.41 -5.36 9.24
C GLU A 328 -1.13 -6.16 8.94
N LYS A 329 -0.55 -5.90 7.74
CA LYS A 329 0.64 -6.60 7.22
C LYS A 329 1.64 -6.97 8.32
N GLY A 330 1.73 -8.24 8.63
CA GLY A 330 2.67 -8.80 9.56
C GLY A 330 2.02 -9.51 10.75
N GLU A 331 2.72 -10.47 11.32
CA GLU A 331 2.33 -11.11 12.57
C GLU A 331 2.24 -10.07 13.69
N TRP A 332 1.32 -10.24 14.62
CA TRP A 332 1.21 -9.42 15.82
C TRP A 332 2.38 -9.67 16.77
N THR A 333 3.57 -9.39 16.29
CA THR A 333 4.83 -9.54 17.00
C THR A 333 5.56 -8.20 17.06
N PRO A 334 6.42 -7.98 18.04
CA PRO A 334 7.24 -6.78 18.09
C PRO A 334 8.05 -6.58 16.82
N LEU A 335 8.09 -5.33 16.33
CA LEU A 335 8.90 -4.98 15.19
C LEU A 335 10.36 -4.90 15.63
N GLN A 336 11.16 -5.89 15.26
CA GLN A 336 12.55 -6.04 15.71
C GLN A 336 13.43 -4.82 15.42
N GLN A 337 13.20 -4.13 14.32
CA GLN A 337 13.99 -2.97 13.88
C GLN A 337 13.16 -1.68 13.83
N SER A 338 12.12 -1.56 14.66
CA SER A 338 11.41 -0.29 14.81
C SER A 338 12.28 0.73 15.50
N GLU A 339 12.18 1.97 15.06
CA GLU A 339 12.82 3.10 15.76
C GLU A 339 12.06 3.41 17.04
N GLY A 340 12.79 3.67 18.11
CA GLY A 340 12.22 4.12 19.35
C GLY A 340 11.49 3.06 20.18
N LEU A 341 10.95 3.53 21.29
CA LEU A 341 10.06 2.77 22.17
C LEU A 341 8.63 3.30 22.02
N ARG A 342 7.68 2.41 21.88
CA ARG A 342 6.27 2.79 21.68
C ARG A 342 5.34 2.03 22.60
N THR A 343 4.47 2.79 23.27
CA THR A 343 3.29 2.29 23.96
C THR A 343 2.06 2.68 23.16
N THR A 344 1.17 1.73 22.91
CA THR A 344 -0.01 1.94 22.06
C THR A 344 -1.27 1.48 22.77
N TYR A 345 -2.32 2.29 22.72
CA TYR A 345 -3.69 1.96 23.10
C TYR A 345 -4.59 2.19 21.90
N LYS A 346 -5.18 1.16 21.36
CA LYS A 346 -5.98 1.21 20.14
C LYS A 346 -7.35 0.57 20.39
N LEU A 347 -8.38 1.23 19.90
CA LEU A 347 -9.76 0.73 19.91
C LEU A 347 -10.36 0.98 18.53
N GLY A 348 -11.02 -0.01 17.97
CA GLY A 348 -11.66 0.17 16.69
C GLY A 348 -12.77 -0.82 16.40
N GLY A 349 -13.48 -0.55 15.33
CA GLY A 349 -14.53 -1.39 14.82
C GLY A 349 -14.78 -1.18 13.35
N ASN A 350 -15.34 -2.21 12.74
CA ASN A 350 -15.77 -2.20 11.35
C ASN A 350 -17.15 -2.83 11.24
N TYR A 351 -18.04 -2.20 10.49
CA TYR A 351 -19.36 -2.71 10.17
C TYR A 351 -19.55 -2.75 8.67
N MET A 352 -19.95 -3.89 8.14
CA MET A 352 -20.28 -4.09 6.73
C MET A 352 -21.71 -4.61 6.61
N LYS A 353 -22.44 -4.08 5.64
CA LYS A 353 -23.75 -4.58 5.23
C LYS A 353 -23.89 -4.53 3.72
N GLU A 354 -24.37 -5.61 3.15
CA GLU A 354 -24.56 -5.69 1.72
C GLU A 354 -25.86 -6.40 1.36
N ARG A 355 -26.32 -6.11 0.17
CA ARG A 355 -27.35 -6.87 -0.54
C ARG A 355 -26.85 -7.07 -1.96
N GLU A 356 -26.72 -8.32 -2.37
CA GLU A 356 -26.19 -8.66 -3.69
C GLU A 356 -26.84 -7.82 -4.78
N GLU A 357 -26.02 -7.28 -5.70
CA GLU A 357 -26.41 -6.47 -6.86
C GLU A 357 -27.16 -5.16 -6.57
N ARG A 358 -27.25 -4.71 -5.32
CA ARG A 358 -27.93 -3.47 -4.98
C ARG A 358 -27.05 -2.48 -4.23
N TYR A 359 -26.48 -2.90 -3.10
CA TYR A 359 -25.62 -2.04 -2.33
C TYR A 359 -24.61 -2.82 -1.51
N HIS A 360 -23.47 -2.22 -1.34
CA HIS A 360 -22.45 -2.61 -0.35
C HIS A 360 -22.06 -1.38 0.47
N TYR A 361 -22.26 -1.45 1.75
CA TYR A 361 -21.84 -0.43 2.71
C TYR A 361 -20.81 -1.00 3.65
N GLN A 362 -19.72 -0.27 3.89
CA GLN A 362 -18.75 -0.56 4.93
C GLN A 362 -18.35 0.72 5.64
N GLY A 363 -18.31 0.67 6.97
CA GLY A 363 -17.85 1.76 7.81
C GLY A 363 -16.84 1.27 8.81
N SER A 364 -15.78 2.03 9.05
CA SER A 364 -14.77 1.77 10.07
C SER A 364 -14.50 3.01 10.90
N MET A 365 -14.21 2.79 12.17
CA MET A 365 -13.74 3.80 13.10
C MET A 365 -12.61 3.21 13.93
N GLU A 366 -11.52 3.94 14.04
CA GLU A 366 -10.36 3.58 14.84
C GLU A 366 -9.89 4.78 15.64
N THR A 367 -9.56 4.57 16.89
CA THR A 367 -8.91 5.56 17.75
C THR A 367 -7.64 4.96 18.32
N THR A 368 -6.57 5.70 18.26
CA THR A 368 -5.25 5.29 18.77
C THR A 368 -4.68 6.38 19.64
N TYR A 369 -4.32 6.03 20.87
CA TYR A 369 -3.43 6.84 21.68
C TYR A 369 -2.05 6.18 21.70
N SER A 370 -1.00 6.94 21.42
CA SER A 370 0.36 6.44 21.44
C SER A 370 1.31 7.36 22.18
N GLU A 371 2.25 6.74 22.88
CA GLU A 371 3.42 7.37 23.48
C GLU A 371 4.65 6.80 22.79
N THR A 372 5.52 7.67 22.33
CA THR A 372 6.80 7.24 21.71
C THR A 372 7.97 7.96 22.35
N GLU A 373 9.08 7.25 22.50
CA GLU A 373 10.36 7.80 22.92
C GLU A 373 11.42 7.37 21.91
N ASP A 374 11.89 8.35 21.14
CA ASP A 374 12.91 8.17 20.10
C ASP A 374 14.22 8.77 20.60
N ARG A 375 15.32 8.03 20.45
CA ARG A 375 16.68 8.50 20.68
C ARG A 375 17.50 8.16 19.45
N GLN A 376 18.22 9.15 18.95
CA GLN A 376 19.07 9.01 17.77
C GLN A 376 20.42 9.62 18.02
N ASN A 377 21.47 8.86 17.74
CA ASN A 377 22.84 9.36 17.62
C ASN A 377 23.23 9.29 16.17
N SER A 378 23.74 10.38 15.59
CA SER A 378 24.14 10.37 14.19
C SER A 378 25.55 10.91 13.99
N ASN A 379 26.18 10.34 12.97
CA ASN A 379 27.46 10.70 12.42
C ASN A 379 27.26 11.07 10.96
N SER A 380 27.67 12.26 10.55
CA SER A 380 27.52 12.72 9.19
C SER A 380 28.82 13.31 8.65
N ALA A 381 28.96 13.25 7.32
CA ALA A 381 29.98 14.00 6.61
C ALA A 381 29.30 14.80 5.50
N THR A 382 29.59 16.08 5.43
CA THR A 382 29.16 16.95 4.33
C THR A 382 30.27 17.00 3.31
N PHE A 383 29.94 16.61 2.08
CA PHE A 383 30.88 16.57 0.97
C PHE A 383 31.11 17.97 0.41
N LEU A 384 32.31 18.54 0.60
CA LEU A 384 32.68 19.87 0.17
C LEU A 384 33.89 19.84 -0.75
N GLU A 385 34.01 20.82 -1.61
CA GLU A 385 35.24 21.09 -2.35
C GLU A 385 36.35 21.56 -1.40
N GLY A 386 37.52 20.93 -1.47
CA GLY A 386 38.67 21.23 -0.60
C GLY A 386 38.61 20.60 0.79
N GLY A 387 37.79 19.57 1.01
CA GLY A 387 37.71 18.74 2.21
C GLY A 387 36.38 18.77 2.91
N ASP A 388 35.98 17.61 3.43
CA ASP A 388 34.68 17.40 4.08
C ASP A 388 34.63 18.02 5.48
N THR A 389 33.41 18.33 5.94
CA THR A 389 33.14 18.61 7.35
C THR A 389 32.33 17.50 7.97
N TYR A 390 32.47 17.32 9.28
CA TYR A 390 31.90 16.17 9.99
C TYR A 390 30.90 16.63 11.04
N GLY A 391 29.75 15.99 11.06
CA GLY A 391 28.70 16.28 12.04
C GLY A 391 28.54 15.18 13.06
N ARG A 392 28.23 15.59 14.28
CA ARG A 392 27.77 14.67 15.33
C ARG A 392 26.49 15.25 15.91
N SER A 393 25.46 14.43 16.05
CA SER A 393 24.25 14.89 16.71
C SER A 393 23.62 13.82 17.61
N PHE A 394 22.97 14.31 18.63
CA PHE A 394 22.12 13.57 19.52
C PHE A 394 20.74 14.20 19.53
N ASN A 395 19.73 13.37 19.35
CA ASN A 395 18.33 13.82 19.33
C ASN A 395 17.49 12.89 20.21
N THR A 396 16.72 13.47 21.12
CA THR A 396 15.66 12.75 21.84
C THR A 396 14.32 13.37 21.53
N ARG A 397 13.31 12.54 21.40
CA ARG A 397 11.95 12.99 21.18
C ARG A 397 10.97 12.13 21.97
N LYS A 398 10.14 12.78 22.79
CA LYS A 398 8.98 12.17 23.44
C LYS A 398 7.71 12.70 22.78
N SER A 399 6.87 11.80 22.34
CA SER A 399 5.65 12.15 21.61
C SER A 399 4.45 11.49 22.26
N TYR A 400 3.38 12.25 22.44
CA TYR A 400 2.09 11.79 22.94
C TYR A 400 1.03 12.21 21.96
N GLY A 401 0.13 11.32 21.58
CA GLY A 401 -0.85 11.71 20.59
C GLY A 401 -2.07 10.82 20.49
N TRP A 402 -3.17 11.46 20.09
CA TRP A 402 -4.40 10.82 19.69
C TRP A 402 -4.53 10.87 18.18
N ASP A 403 -4.97 9.77 17.60
CA ASP A 403 -5.30 9.63 16.19
C ASP A 403 -6.70 9.00 16.10
N ILE A 404 -7.65 9.66 15.44
CA ILE A 404 -9.02 9.18 15.24
C ILE A 404 -9.27 9.14 13.74
N ASN A 405 -9.50 7.95 13.22
CA ASN A 405 -9.77 7.71 11.81
C ASN A 405 -11.17 7.16 11.63
N THR A 406 -11.95 7.76 10.76
CA THR A 406 -13.20 7.18 10.30
C THR A 406 -13.20 7.10 8.78
N ARG A 407 -13.67 6.00 8.26
CA ARG A 407 -13.79 5.79 6.81
C ARG A 407 -15.05 5.03 6.52
N HIS A 408 -15.87 5.56 5.65
CA HIS A 408 -17.09 4.93 5.21
C HIS A 408 -17.09 4.84 3.69
N TYR A 409 -17.66 3.81 3.13
CA TYR A 409 -17.98 3.78 1.72
C TYR A 409 -19.30 3.10 1.48
N LEU A 410 -20.02 3.60 0.50
CA LEU A 410 -21.27 3.06 -0.02
C LEU A 410 -21.10 2.84 -1.50
N ASN A 411 -21.39 1.64 -1.93
CA ASN A 411 -21.40 1.25 -3.31
C ASN A 411 -22.83 0.84 -3.69
N LEU A 412 -23.42 1.51 -4.66
CA LEU A 412 -24.74 1.21 -5.19
C LEU A 412 -24.59 0.75 -6.63
N GLN A 413 -25.22 -0.37 -6.97
CA GLN A 413 -25.23 -0.91 -8.30
C GLN A 413 -26.67 -1.19 -8.75
N HIS A 414 -26.98 -0.80 -9.97
CA HIS A 414 -28.27 -1.08 -10.58
C HIS A 414 -28.08 -1.35 -12.08
N ASP A 415 -28.11 -2.61 -12.46
CA ASP A 415 -27.78 -3.04 -13.82
C ASP A 415 -28.99 -2.95 -14.79
N GLU A 416 -30.22 -2.95 -14.27
CA GLU A 416 -31.43 -2.82 -15.05
C GLU A 416 -31.58 -1.41 -15.64
N PRO A 417 -32.30 -1.26 -16.77
CA PRO A 417 -32.64 0.05 -17.28
C PRO A 417 -33.53 0.84 -16.31
N ILE A 418 -33.14 2.07 -16.02
CA ILE A 418 -33.96 3.04 -15.30
C ILE A 418 -34.67 3.90 -16.34
N GLY A 419 -35.91 3.51 -16.64
CA GLY A 419 -36.66 4.11 -17.74
C GLY A 419 -35.96 3.89 -19.10
N ASP A 420 -36.18 4.80 -20.03
CA ASP A 420 -35.56 4.76 -21.36
C ASP A 420 -34.24 5.56 -21.43
N PHE A 421 -33.73 6.02 -20.30
CA PHE A 421 -32.59 6.96 -20.26
C PHE A 421 -31.26 6.31 -19.96
N ILE A 422 -31.16 5.54 -18.86
CA ILE A 422 -29.88 5.01 -18.38
C ILE A 422 -29.99 3.53 -18.00
N LYS A 423 -28.84 2.82 -18.04
CA LYS A 423 -28.64 1.47 -17.49
C LYS A 423 -27.24 1.29 -16.94
N GLY A 424 -27.06 0.27 -16.13
CA GLY A 424 -25.76 -0.03 -15.51
C GLY A 424 -25.27 1.12 -14.65
N LEU A 425 -26.16 1.64 -13.78
CA LEU A 425 -25.83 2.71 -12.85
C LEU A 425 -24.96 2.17 -11.72
N TYR A 426 -23.82 2.77 -11.55
CA TYR A 426 -22.89 2.52 -10.45
C TYR A 426 -22.61 3.84 -9.73
N VAL A 427 -22.82 3.87 -8.43
CA VAL A 427 -22.52 5.02 -7.57
C VAL A 427 -21.64 4.56 -6.43
N TYR A 428 -20.51 5.19 -6.28
CA TYR A 428 -19.58 5.00 -5.17
C TYR A 428 -19.46 6.30 -4.39
N VAL A 429 -19.52 6.23 -3.06
CA VAL A 429 -19.35 7.39 -2.18
C VAL A 429 -18.48 6.99 -1.00
N GLN A 430 -17.44 7.76 -0.75
CA GLN A 430 -16.50 7.53 0.36
C GLN A 430 -16.18 8.80 1.12
N PRO A 431 -16.87 9.09 2.24
CA PRO A 431 -16.40 10.07 3.22
C PRO A 431 -15.39 9.45 4.20
N SER A 432 -14.41 10.24 4.58
CA SER A 432 -13.49 9.90 5.65
C SER A 432 -13.08 11.14 6.45
N VAL A 433 -12.76 10.95 7.73
CA VAL A 433 -12.25 11.98 8.62
C VAL A 433 -11.07 11.41 9.39
N ASN A 434 -9.96 12.14 9.37
CA ASN A 434 -8.81 11.90 10.22
C ASN A 434 -8.63 13.11 11.15
N TYR A 435 -8.64 12.87 12.44
CA TYR A 435 -8.34 13.86 13.47
C TYR A 435 -7.12 13.41 14.25
N ARG A 436 -6.10 14.25 14.33
CA ARG A 436 -4.87 13.99 15.06
C ARG A 436 -4.60 15.13 16.06
N LYS A 437 -4.23 14.76 17.28
CA LYS A 437 -3.76 15.68 18.31
C LYS A 437 -2.41 15.18 18.83
N TRP A 438 -1.45 16.06 18.99
CA TRP A 438 -0.10 15.69 19.44
C TRP A 438 0.48 16.66 20.42
N ASN A 439 1.45 16.16 21.17
CA ASN A 439 2.38 16.92 22.00
C ASN A 439 3.75 16.24 21.89
N HIS A 440 4.73 16.96 21.38
CA HIS A 440 6.10 16.48 21.20
C HIS A 440 7.03 17.31 22.06
N LEU A 441 7.94 16.64 22.76
CA LEU A 441 9.06 17.23 23.49
C LEU A 441 10.34 16.68 22.87
N GLY A 442 11.31 17.52 22.61
CA GLY A 442 12.56 17.10 21.99
C GLY A 442 13.74 17.91 22.51
N ASP A 443 14.85 17.22 22.68
CA ASP A 443 16.14 17.83 22.93
C ASP A 443 17.08 17.41 21.78
N ASN A 444 17.80 18.37 21.24
CA ASN A 444 18.80 18.16 20.22
C ASN A 444 20.11 18.84 20.62
N ALA A 445 21.19 18.11 20.46
CA ALA A 445 22.55 18.68 20.54
C ALA A 445 23.35 18.22 19.33
N SER A 446 24.02 19.15 18.66
CA SER A 446 24.87 18.81 17.52
C SER A 446 26.13 19.66 17.48
N THR A 447 27.16 19.13 16.82
CA THR A 447 28.39 19.88 16.53
C THR A 447 28.86 19.59 15.11
N THR A 448 29.38 20.60 14.45
CA THR A 448 30.10 20.47 13.19
C THR A 448 31.58 20.59 13.43
N LEU A 449 32.34 19.62 12.93
CA LEU A 449 33.80 19.49 13.14
C LEU A 449 34.53 19.68 11.82
N SER A 450 35.68 20.32 11.87
CA SER A 450 36.59 20.49 10.72
C SER A 450 37.34 19.21 10.35
N GLU A 451 37.48 18.27 11.27
CA GLU A 451 38.15 16.98 11.06
C GLU A 451 37.35 15.83 11.68
N ASP A 452 37.51 14.60 11.15
CA ASP A 452 36.90 13.41 11.71
C ASP A 452 37.62 12.91 12.96
N VAL A 453 37.26 13.44 14.10
CA VAL A 453 37.84 13.09 15.41
C VAL A 453 36.97 12.17 16.24
N ALA A 454 36.03 11.45 15.62
CA ALA A 454 35.08 10.56 16.29
C ALA A 454 35.81 9.52 17.18
N SER A 455 36.88 8.92 16.67
CA SER A 455 37.65 7.94 17.41
C SER A 455 38.36 8.54 18.66
N GLN A 456 38.66 9.83 18.64
CA GLN A 456 39.33 10.54 19.74
C GLN A 456 38.34 11.00 20.82
N LEU A 457 37.07 11.31 20.42
CA LEU A 457 36.02 11.67 21.37
C LEU A 457 35.52 10.48 22.19
N GLY A 458 35.68 9.25 21.67
CA GLY A 458 35.28 8.02 22.35
C GLY A 458 33.78 7.95 22.66
N LYS A 459 33.39 7.11 23.64
CA LYS A 459 31.99 6.95 24.07
C LYS A 459 31.42 8.18 24.78
N ALA A 460 32.29 9.04 25.34
CA ALA A 460 31.90 10.25 26.08
C ALA A 460 31.76 11.49 25.18
N TRP A 461 31.78 11.34 23.85
CA TRP A 461 31.65 12.48 22.93
C TRP A 461 30.35 13.26 23.13
N MET A 462 29.29 12.55 23.49
CA MET A 462 27.96 13.13 23.75
C MET A 462 28.00 14.03 25.00
N ASP A 463 28.63 13.57 26.08
CA ASP A 463 28.79 14.36 27.30
C ASP A 463 29.57 15.64 26.99
N SER A 464 30.59 15.57 26.12
CA SER A 464 31.35 16.74 25.67
C SER A 464 30.51 17.74 24.86
N ILE A 465 29.60 17.26 24.00
CA ILE A 465 28.68 18.13 23.25
C ILE A 465 27.65 18.76 24.19
N MET A 466 27.18 18.04 25.18
CA MET A 466 26.15 18.50 26.10
C MET A 466 26.70 19.36 27.21
N ALA A 467 28.00 19.30 27.49
CA ALA A 467 28.64 20.09 28.57
C ALA A 467 28.42 21.60 28.39
N PRO A 468 28.20 22.33 29.50
CA PRO A 468 28.08 23.80 29.44
C PRO A 468 29.29 24.45 28.76
N ASP A 469 30.51 23.99 29.13
CA ASP A 469 31.76 24.47 28.56
C ASP A 469 32.30 23.47 27.52
N ALA A 470 32.84 24.00 26.43
CA ALA A 470 33.46 23.18 25.41
C ALA A 470 34.80 22.62 25.92
N GLY A 471 34.93 21.29 25.87
CA GLY A 471 36.21 20.61 26.18
C GLY A 471 37.29 20.83 25.13
N GLY A 472 38.52 20.37 25.42
CA GLY A 472 39.71 20.65 24.60
C GLY A 472 39.60 20.25 23.12
N LEU A 473 39.00 19.08 22.80
CA LEU A 473 38.82 18.66 21.42
C LEU A 473 37.77 19.50 20.70
N LEU A 474 36.65 19.89 21.37
CA LEU A 474 35.66 20.79 20.77
C LEU A 474 36.24 22.18 20.53
N ARG A 475 37.04 22.73 21.45
CA ARG A 475 37.74 24.02 21.25
C ARG A 475 38.70 23.99 20.08
N LYS A 476 39.27 22.83 19.75
CA LYS A 476 40.21 22.70 18.64
C LYS A 476 39.56 22.53 17.28
N TYR A 477 38.50 21.74 17.21
CA TYR A 477 37.96 21.24 15.95
C TYR A 477 36.51 21.64 15.69
N ALA A 478 35.73 22.10 16.69
CA ALA A 478 34.31 22.40 16.48
C ALA A 478 34.16 23.79 15.83
N ILE A 479 33.70 23.78 14.60
CA ILE A 479 33.28 24.98 13.86
C ILE A 479 32.10 25.63 14.58
N ASN A 480 31.06 24.85 14.90
CA ASN A 480 29.91 25.28 15.68
C ASN A 480 29.37 24.15 16.55
N ARG A 481 28.54 24.52 17.52
CA ARG A 481 27.79 23.63 18.36
C ARG A 481 26.38 24.20 18.57
N THR A 482 25.34 23.35 18.43
CA THR A 482 23.97 23.76 18.74
C THR A 482 23.40 22.89 19.86
N ARG A 483 22.57 23.49 20.70
CA ARG A 483 21.75 22.81 21.69
C ARG A 483 20.36 23.42 21.65
N SER A 484 19.33 22.58 21.52
CA SER A 484 17.97 23.06 21.51
C SER A 484 17.06 22.15 22.31
N SER A 485 16.08 22.76 22.97
CA SER A 485 14.94 22.06 23.59
C SER A 485 13.67 22.58 22.96
N SER A 486 12.83 21.69 22.49
CA SER A 486 11.60 22.06 21.76
C SER A 486 10.36 21.42 22.34
N LYS A 487 9.24 22.13 22.24
CA LYS A 487 7.90 21.64 22.55
C LYS A 487 6.96 22.04 21.43
N ASN A 488 6.40 21.04 20.76
CA ASN A 488 5.41 21.20 19.71
C ASN A 488 4.10 20.56 20.12
N GLN A 489 3.01 21.31 20.10
CA GLN A 489 1.67 20.81 20.44
C GLN A 489 0.65 21.34 19.46
N GLY A 490 -0.28 20.47 19.05
CA GLY A 490 -1.24 20.89 18.05
C GLY A 490 -2.30 19.85 17.76
N HIS A 491 -3.08 20.16 16.75
CA HIS A 491 -4.04 19.23 16.16
C HIS A 491 -4.18 19.47 14.67
N SER A 492 -4.59 18.44 13.96
CA SER A 492 -4.99 18.53 12.55
C SER A 492 -6.29 17.78 12.31
N THR A 493 -7.08 18.29 11.40
CA THR A 493 -8.31 17.65 10.92
C THR A 493 -8.22 17.55 9.41
N ASN A 494 -8.30 16.34 8.87
CA ASN A 494 -8.37 16.08 7.44
C ASN A 494 -9.70 15.41 7.14
N THR A 495 -10.50 16.01 6.27
CA THR A 495 -11.73 15.41 5.75
C THR A 495 -11.57 15.14 4.27
N TYR A 496 -11.95 13.96 3.86
CA TYR A 496 -11.92 13.54 2.47
C TYR A 496 -13.28 13.00 2.07
N PHE A 497 -13.76 13.45 0.94
CA PHE A 497 -14.97 12.96 0.28
C PHE A 497 -14.63 12.58 -1.14
N ASP A 498 -15.00 11.39 -1.57
CA ASP A 498 -14.87 10.92 -2.94
C ASP A 498 -16.18 10.29 -3.42
N SER A 499 -16.56 10.53 -4.64
CA SER A 499 -17.76 9.99 -5.25
C SER A 499 -17.55 9.72 -6.74
N ASP A 500 -17.89 8.51 -7.16
CA ASP A 500 -17.90 8.10 -8.56
C ASP A 500 -19.32 7.79 -9.00
N LEU A 501 -19.71 8.35 -10.12
CA LEU A 501 -20.95 8.03 -10.82
C LEU A 501 -20.59 7.48 -12.20
N ASN A 502 -21.08 6.27 -12.52
CA ASN A 502 -20.90 5.66 -13.83
C ASN A 502 -22.24 5.15 -14.35
N PHE A 503 -22.51 5.37 -15.62
CA PHE A 503 -23.73 4.85 -16.27
C PHE A 503 -23.57 4.77 -17.79
N ARG A 504 -24.52 4.07 -18.43
CA ARG A 504 -24.63 3.99 -19.89
C ARG A 504 -26.03 4.48 -20.33
N PRO A 505 -26.17 5.03 -21.53
CA PRO A 505 -27.49 5.25 -22.10
C PRO A 505 -28.25 3.92 -22.26
N ALA A 506 -29.54 3.90 -21.97
CA ALA A 506 -30.32 2.67 -21.93
C ALA A 506 -30.23 1.84 -23.24
N HIS A 507 -30.14 2.52 -24.38
CA HIS A 507 -30.13 1.89 -25.71
C HIS A 507 -28.81 2.03 -26.47
N ASN A 508 -27.70 2.29 -25.75
CA ASN A 508 -26.36 2.43 -26.37
C ASN A 508 -25.26 1.83 -25.48
N ASP A 509 -24.82 0.65 -25.85
CA ASP A 509 -23.74 -0.08 -25.14
C ASP A 509 -22.33 0.38 -25.51
N TYR A 510 -22.20 1.26 -26.49
CA TYR A 510 -20.90 1.75 -26.98
C TYR A 510 -20.43 3.03 -26.26
N ILE A 511 -21.29 3.64 -25.46
CA ILE A 511 -20.96 4.85 -24.71
C ILE A 511 -21.14 4.59 -23.22
N ARG A 512 -20.18 5.04 -22.44
CA ARG A 512 -20.23 5.07 -20.98
C ARG A 512 -19.87 6.47 -20.49
N PHE A 513 -20.64 6.98 -19.56
CA PHE A 513 -20.35 8.23 -18.86
C PHE A 513 -19.78 7.93 -17.48
N SER A 514 -18.84 8.76 -17.06
CA SER A 514 -18.27 8.77 -15.71
C SER A 514 -18.21 10.19 -15.18
N LEU A 515 -18.40 10.34 -13.89
CA LEU A 515 -18.19 11.59 -13.16
C LEU A 515 -17.52 11.22 -11.83
N ASN A 516 -16.32 11.73 -11.60
CA ASN A 516 -15.71 11.68 -10.28
C ASN A 516 -15.78 13.07 -9.66
N LEU A 517 -16.14 13.12 -8.39
CA LEU A 517 -16.13 14.30 -7.55
C LEU A 517 -15.35 13.99 -6.28
N SER A 518 -14.28 14.71 -6.02
CA SER A 518 -13.58 14.60 -4.76
C SER A 518 -13.33 15.96 -4.12
N HIS A 519 -13.43 16.00 -2.78
CA HIS A 519 -13.15 17.15 -1.96
C HIS A 519 -12.25 16.76 -0.79
N ASN A 520 -11.17 17.48 -0.60
CA ASN A 520 -10.27 17.34 0.53
C ASN A 520 -10.22 18.66 1.29
N TYR A 521 -10.32 18.60 2.60
CA TYR A 521 -10.14 19.74 3.50
C TYR A 521 -9.18 19.37 4.60
N SER A 522 -8.15 20.18 4.81
CA SER A 522 -7.14 20.03 5.84
C SER A 522 -7.06 21.33 6.68
N ASP A 523 -7.15 21.18 7.97
CA ASP A 523 -6.92 22.25 8.96
C ASP A 523 -5.83 21.79 9.93
N TYR A 524 -4.80 22.59 10.09
CA TYR A 524 -3.63 22.31 10.90
C TYR A 524 -3.33 23.49 11.80
N LEU A 525 -3.24 23.23 13.09
CA LEU A 525 -2.83 24.20 14.10
C LEU A 525 -1.69 23.60 14.93
N SER A 526 -0.58 24.32 15.03
CA SER A 526 0.56 23.98 15.88
C SER A 526 1.01 25.17 16.69
N LYS A 527 1.56 24.90 17.87
CA LYS A 527 2.25 25.85 18.74
C LYS A 527 3.63 25.29 18.99
N ASP A 528 4.63 25.94 18.43
CA ASP A 528 6.01 25.53 18.49
C ASP A 528 6.78 26.46 19.42
N TYR A 529 7.39 25.88 20.44
CA TYR A 529 8.25 26.54 21.41
C TYR A 529 9.64 25.96 21.31
N ASP A 530 10.66 26.81 21.27
CA ASP A 530 12.03 26.35 21.07
C ASP A 530 13.02 27.27 21.80
N HIS A 531 13.85 26.65 22.64
CA HIS A 531 15.07 27.28 23.18
C HIS A 531 16.23 26.78 22.36
N TYR A 532 16.90 27.65 21.62
CA TYR A 532 17.99 27.34 20.73
C TYR A 532 19.25 28.10 21.12
N LEU A 533 20.36 27.41 21.30
CA LEU A 533 21.66 27.99 21.60
C LEU A 533 22.67 27.55 20.55
N LEU A 534 23.28 28.49 19.86
CA LEU A 534 24.40 28.30 18.97
C LEU A 534 25.64 28.91 19.58
N ASP A 535 26.72 28.15 19.67
CA ASP A 535 28.05 28.67 20.08
C ASP A 535 29.15 28.17 19.11
N TYR A 536 30.29 28.84 19.16
CA TYR A 536 31.43 28.61 18.27
C TYR A 536 32.67 28.26 19.14
N PRO A 537 32.81 27.00 19.57
CA PRO A 537 33.81 26.60 20.57
C PRO A 537 35.25 26.88 20.18
N SER A 538 35.61 26.88 18.88
CA SER A 538 36.95 27.15 18.37
C SER A 538 37.20 28.64 18.12
N SER A 539 36.18 29.50 18.21
CA SER A 539 36.31 30.95 18.02
C SER A 539 36.32 31.72 19.34
N THR A 540 37.20 32.70 19.47
CA THR A 540 37.22 33.64 20.59
C THR A 540 36.47 34.93 20.31
N THR A 541 36.04 35.16 19.05
CA THR A 541 35.48 36.42 18.59
C THR A 541 33.96 36.32 18.27
N MET A 542 33.47 35.13 17.96
CA MET A 542 32.06 34.91 17.66
C MET A 542 31.24 34.73 18.94
N PRO A 543 30.22 35.59 19.18
CA PRO A 543 29.40 35.46 20.37
C PRO A 543 28.45 34.27 20.21
N ALA A 544 28.04 33.71 21.34
CA ALA A 544 26.93 32.73 21.36
C ALA A 544 25.61 33.42 21.02
N ASP A 545 24.78 32.74 20.26
CA ASP A 545 23.43 33.19 19.86
C ASP A 545 22.36 32.31 20.58
N PHE A 546 21.67 32.89 21.54
CA PHE A 546 20.55 32.28 22.22
C PHE A 546 19.24 32.83 21.67
N ARG A 547 18.32 31.93 21.27
CA ARG A 547 17.01 32.28 20.78
C ARG A 547 15.93 31.53 21.57
N ASN A 548 14.98 32.27 22.11
CA ASN A 548 13.75 31.75 22.69
C ASN A 548 12.63 32.05 21.70
N ARG A 549 12.17 31.05 20.99
CA ARG A 549 11.26 31.20 19.85
C ARG A 549 9.88 30.65 20.15
N TYR A 550 8.86 31.36 19.68
CA TYR A 550 7.47 30.89 19.67
C TYR A 550 6.89 31.07 18.28
N THR A 551 6.35 30.01 17.70
CA THR A 551 5.75 30.01 16.37
C THR A 551 4.38 29.34 16.39
N PRO A 552 3.27 30.10 16.47
CA PRO A 552 1.94 29.56 16.26
C PRO A 552 1.65 29.41 14.74
N VAL A 553 1.63 28.18 14.26
CA VAL A 553 1.39 27.87 12.84
C VAL A 553 -0.06 27.54 12.61
N LYS A 554 -0.67 28.18 11.62
CA LYS A 554 -2.03 27.86 11.19
C LYS A 554 -2.11 27.72 9.69
N ASN A 555 -2.34 26.48 9.24
CA ASN A 555 -2.48 26.15 7.83
C ASN A 555 -3.88 25.59 7.56
N ARG A 556 -4.46 26.04 6.45
CA ARG A 556 -5.73 25.51 5.94
C ARG A 556 -5.60 25.28 4.45
N GLU A 557 -6.04 24.12 4.02
CA GLU A 557 -6.05 23.76 2.60
C GLU A 557 -7.40 23.12 2.25
N GLN A 558 -7.93 23.46 1.09
CA GLN A 558 -9.06 22.78 0.50
C GLN A 558 -8.83 22.51 -1.00
N THR A 559 -9.18 21.33 -1.42
CA THR A 559 -9.05 20.90 -2.81
C THR A 559 -10.38 20.32 -3.29
N LEU A 560 -10.87 20.81 -4.42
CA LEU A 560 -12.05 20.26 -5.11
C LEU A 560 -11.61 19.76 -6.49
N ASN A 561 -11.94 18.50 -6.80
CA ASN A 561 -11.76 17.91 -8.13
C ASN A 561 -13.12 17.51 -8.70
N VAL A 562 -13.33 17.82 -9.96
CA VAL A 562 -14.50 17.42 -10.75
C VAL A 562 -14.02 16.84 -12.07
N SER A 563 -14.26 15.55 -12.30
CA SER A 563 -13.71 14.83 -13.46
C SER A 563 -14.80 14.12 -14.24
N PRO A 564 -15.50 14.80 -15.18
CA PRO A 564 -16.36 14.15 -16.14
C PRO A 564 -15.56 13.40 -17.21
N GLY A 565 -16.09 12.26 -17.65
CA GLY A 565 -15.49 11.46 -18.71
C GLY A 565 -16.51 10.73 -19.55
N VAL A 566 -16.14 10.47 -20.81
CA VAL A 566 -16.92 9.68 -21.75
C VAL A 566 -16.01 8.65 -22.40
N THR A 567 -16.43 7.39 -22.38
CA THR A 567 -15.76 6.29 -23.05
C THR A 567 -16.59 5.87 -24.27
N PHE A 568 -15.92 5.80 -25.41
CA PHE A 568 -16.47 5.28 -26.65
C PHE A 568 -15.82 3.93 -26.94
N SER A 569 -16.60 2.84 -26.89
CA SER A 569 -16.15 1.51 -27.30
C SER A 569 -16.30 1.36 -28.81
N LEU A 570 -15.21 1.19 -29.53
CA LEU A 570 -15.14 1.19 -30.99
C LEU A 570 -14.92 -0.24 -31.54
N GLY A 571 -15.31 -0.45 -32.79
CA GLY A 571 -15.15 -1.72 -33.48
C GLY A 571 -16.25 -2.75 -33.15
N LYS A 572 -16.41 -3.73 -34.05
CA LYS A 572 -17.49 -4.75 -33.91
C LYS A 572 -17.37 -5.58 -32.64
N LYS A 573 -16.15 -5.89 -32.21
CA LYS A 573 -15.82 -6.69 -31.02
C LYS A 573 -15.54 -5.80 -29.78
N ARG A 574 -15.75 -4.47 -29.84
CA ARG A 574 -15.49 -3.51 -28.74
C ARG A 574 -14.07 -3.63 -28.15
N GLN A 575 -13.09 -3.88 -29.01
CA GLN A 575 -11.69 -4.04 -28.59
C GLN A 575 -10.92 -2.70 -28.47
N PHE A 576 -11.55 -1.61 -28.86
CA PHE A 576 -10.95 -0.29 -28.86
C PHE A 576 -11.79 0.65 -28.03
N ASP A 577 -11.23 1.23 -26.98
CA ASP A 577 -11.89 2.26 -26.18
C ASP A 577 -11.15 3.58 -26.36
N LEU A 578 -11.90 4.61 -26.78
CA LEU A 578 -11.49 6.01 -26.76
C LEU A 578 -12.10 6.66 -25.51
N ILE A 579 -11.27 7.14 -24.61
CA ILE A 579 -11.69 7.81 -23.38
C ILE A 579 -11.34 9.29 -23.53
N VAL A 580 -12.34 10.14 -23.45
CA VAL A 580 -12.17 11.59 -23.36
C VAL A 580 -12.60 12.01 -21.98
N SER A 581 -11.73 12.65 -21.24
CA SER A 581 -12.04 13.14 -19.91
C SER A 581 -11.46 14.52 -19.68
N TYR A 582 -11.99 15.18 -18.68
CA TYR A 582 -11.58 16.50 -18.29
C TYR A 582 -11.51 16.53 -16.77
N ASN A 583 -10.43 17.08 -16.19
CA ASN A 583 -10.32 17.26 -14.76
C ASN A 583 -10.26 18.76 -14.45
N PHE A 584 -11.23 19.24 -13.69
CA PHE A 584 -11.19 20.53 -13.04
C PHE A 584 -10.67 20.36 -11.61
N ASN A 585 -9.59 21.07 -11.27
CA ASN A 585 -9.05 21.09 -9.92
C ASN A 585 -9.01 22.54 -9.41
N TYR A 586 -9.58 22.75 -8.23
CA TYR A 586 -9.48 24.01 -7.48
C TYR A 586 -8.81 23.71 -6.14
N ASN A 587 -7.72 24.41 -5.85
CA ASN A 587 -7.01 24.35 -4.57
C ASN A 587 -6.90 25.75 -3.98
N ASP A 588 -7.25 25.90 -2.70
CA ASP A 588 -7.11 27.15 -1.92
C ASP A 588 -6.35 26.81 -0.64
N GLN A 589 -5.18 27.39 -0.49
CA GLN A 589 -4.28 27.20 0.65
C GLN A 589 -4.06 28.53 1.34
N LYS A 590 -4.12 28.50 2.67
CA LYS A 590 -3.77 29.63 3.53
C LYS A 590 -2.80 29.17 4.59
N SER A 591 -1.72 29.92 4.76
CA SER A 591 -0.72 29.67 5.77
C SER A 591 -0.40 30.95 6.53
N ASN A 592 -0.29 30.85 7.84
CA ASN A 592 0.11 31.95 8.70
C ASN A 592 1.11 31.44 9.74
N ASN A 593 2.36 31.94 9.64
CA ASN A 593 3.51 31.46 10.40
C ASN A 593 4.26 32.63 11.04
N PRO A 594 3.70 33.29 12.06
CA PRO A 594 4.42 34.36 12.77
C PRO A 594 5.52 33.75 13.65
N LEU A 595 6.69 34.37 13.66
CA LEU A 595 7.81 34.04 14.53
C LEU A 595 8.02 35.12 15.59
N TYR A 596 7.97 34.73 16.85
CA TYR A 596 8.25 35.61 17.98
C TYR A 596 9.60 35.23 18.61
N LEU A 597 10.50 36.23 18.75
CA LEU A 597 11.79 36.09 19.40
C LEU A 597 11.72 36.62 20.85
N LEU A 598 11.25 35.77 21.77
CA LEU A 598 10.99 36.15 23.14
C LEU A 598 12.25 36.58 23.91
N ASN A 599 13.42 36.12 23.45
CA ASN A 599 14.72 36.53 24.01
C ASN A 599 15.04 38.02 23.80
N LYS A 600 14.24 38.76 23.06
CA LYS A 600 14.30 40.23 22.98
C LYS A 600 13.72 40.94 24.20
N LEU A 601 12.96 40.25 25.04
CA LEU A 601 12.42 40.79 26.30
C LEU A 601 13.46 40.69 27.43
N GLU A 602 13.47 41.65 28.31
CA GLU A 602 14.27 41.64 29.52
C GLU A 602 13.95 40.41 30.38
N GLY A 603 14.97 39.66 30.80
CA GLY A 603 14.81 38.43 31.57
C GLY A 603 14.41 37.18 30.81
N TRP A 604 14.33 37.21 29.47
CA TRP A 604 14.03 36.06 28.59
C TRP A 604 15.23 35.62 27.73
N ASP A 605 16.39 36.17 28.00
CA ASP A 605 17.63 36.03 27.24
C ASP A 605 18.48 34.82 27.61
N LYS A 606 17.97 33.95 28.55
CA LYS A 606 18.65 32.74 29.00
C LYS A 606 17.72 31.53 29.02
N ALA A 607 18.24 30.35 28.75
CA ALA A 607 17.49 29.10 28.66
C ALA A 607 16.78 28.70 29.98
N ASP A 608 17.35 29.06 31.12
CA ASP A 608 16.87 28.76 32.48
C ASP A 608 15.95 29.84 33.08
N SER A 609 15.79 30.98 32.41
CA SER A 609 14.97 32.09 32.88
C SER A 609 13.49 31.73 33.00
N HIS A 610 12.97 31.05 31.98
CA HIS A 610 11.58 30.61 31.88
C HIS A 610 11.48 29.19 31.38
N ALA A 611 10.53 28.42 31.92
CA ALA A 611 10.28 27.05 31.46
C ALA A 611 9.79 27.03 30.01
N LEU A 612 10.25 26.06 29.22
CA LEU A 612 9.86 25.89 27.82
C LEU A 612 8.33 25.77 27.67
N GLY A 613 7.76 26.65 26.86
CA GLY A 613 6.31 26.71 26.65
C GLY A 613 5.62 27.79 27.48
N THR A 614 6.33 28.55 28.31
CA THR A 614 5.85 29.77 28.96
C THR A 614 5.78 30.90 27.93
N LEU A 615 4.77 31.75 28.03
CA LEU A 615 4.60 32.95 27.20
C LEU A 615 4.48 34.18 28.06
N PRO A 616 5.01 35.35 27.61
CA PRO A 616 4.76 36.65 28.22
C PRO A 616 3.31 37.11 27.99
N SER A 617 2.99 38.30 28.42
CA SER A 617 1.71 38.93 28.08
C SER A 617 1.59 39.08 26.55
N VAL A 618 0.35 39.23 26.06
CA VAL A 618 0.12 39.33 24.59
C VAL A 618 0.83 40.55 24.00
N ASP A 619 0.79 41.70 24.70
CA ASP A 619 1.41 42.93 24.22
C ASP A 619 2.94 42.83 24.18
N GLU A 620 3.56 42.24 25.21
CA GLU A 620 4.99 41.96 25.22
C GLU A 620 5.36 41.02 24.10
N MET A 621 4.60 39.92 23.91
CA MET A 621 4.86 38.95 22.82
C MET A 621 4.81 39.63 21.45
N LEU A 622 3.80 40.47 21.20
CA LEU A 622 3.64 41.17 19.92
C LEU A 622 4.85 42.08 19.61
N SER A 623 5.47 42.69 20.67
CA SER A 623 6.67 43.49 20.49
C SER A 623 7.90 42.72 20.05
N THR A 624 7.88 41.39 20.18
CA THR A 624 9.03 40.50 19.82
C THR A 624 8.89 39.88 18.45
N LEU A 625 7.86 40.26 17.67
CA LEU A 625 7.65 39.71 16.34
C LEU A 625 8.87 39.92 15.45
N ASP A 626 9.39 38.82 14.91
CA ASP A 626 10.39 38.83 13.83
C ASP A 626 9.67 38.87 12.49
N ALA A 627 9.34 40.07 12.04
CA ALA A 627 8.54 40.28 10.85
C ALA A 627 9.21 39.68 9.60
N ASP A 628 10.55 39.80 9.50
CA ASP A 628 11.31 39.36 8.32
C ASP A 628 11.38 37.83 8.21
N ASN A 629 11.15 37.11 9.30
CA ASN A 629 11.06 35.66 9.33
C ASN A 629 9.64 35.13 9.57
N SER A 630 8.64 36.02 9.59
CA SER A 630 7.22 35.68 9.66
C SER A 630 6.59 35.70 8.28
N SER A 631 5.78 34.72 7.96
CA SER A 631 5.09 34.67 6.66
C SER A 631 3.59 34.52 6.81
N ASN A 632 2.88 35.16 5.90
CA ASN A 632 1.46 34.98 5.68
C ASN A 632 1.20 34.84 4.20
N ASP A 633 0.62 33.72 3.77
CA ASP A 633 0.35 33.45 2.37
C ASP A 633 -1.04 32.92 2.13
N LYS A 634 -1.57 33.27 0.97
CA LYS A 634 -2.77 32.69 0.41
C LYS A 634 -2.50 32.31 -1.03
N THR A 635 -2.51 31.02 -1.32
CA THR A 635 -2.33 30.51 -2.68
C THR A 635 -3.62 29.88 -3.19
N THR A 636 -4.06 30.32 -4.36
CA THR A 636 -5.21 29.76 -5.06
C THR A 636 -4.74 29.21 -6.40
N ARG A 637 -5.09 27.96 -6.70
CA ARG A 637 -4.78 27.31 -7.96
C ARG A 637 -6.05 26.77 -8.59
N THR A 638 -6.29 27.18 -9.84
CA THR A 638 -7.33 26.61 -10.69
C THR A 638 -6.67 25.89 -11.86
N SER A 639 -6.96 24.61 -12.03
CA SER A 639 -6.36 23.79 -13.08
C SER A 639 -7.42 23.10 -13.93
N HIS A 640 -7.19 23.12 -15.24
CA HIS A 640 -8.00 22.51 -16.28
C HIS A 640 -7.13 21.47 -16.99
N GLU A 641 -7.48 20.19 -16.88
CA GLU A 641 -6.69 19.09 -17.46
C GLU A 641 -7.55 18.28 -18.44
N PRO A 642 -7.62 18.65 -19.72
CA PRO A 642 -8.16 17.77 -20.75
C PRO A 642 -7.29 16.52 -20.92
N SER A 643 -7.91 15.39 -21.15
CA SER A 643 -7.26 14.08 -21.28
C SER A 643 -7.90 13.25 -22.38
N ILE A 644 -7.07 12.59 -23.18
CA ILE A 644 -7.47 11.59 -24.14
C ILE A 644 -6.69 10.32 -23.87
N ALA A 645 -7.40 9.19 -23.76
CA ALA A 645 -6.76 7.88 -23.66
C ALA A 645 -7.33 6.93 -24.71
N LEU A 646 -6.43 6.12 -25.26
CA LEU A 646 -6.71 5.07 -26.23
C LEU A 646 -6.33 3.73 -25.61
N THR A 647 -7.29 2.84 -25.48
CA THR A 647 -7.06 1.47 -25.02
C THR A 647 -7.40 0.49 -26.11
N LYS A 648 -6.49 -0.42 -26.44
CA LYS A 648 -6.77 -1.56 -27.31
C LYS A 648 -6.57 -2.85 -26.53
N THR A 649 -7.58 -3.69 -26.56
CA THR A 649 -7.60 -4.98 -25.87
C THR A 649 -7.51 -6.11 -26.90
N PHE A 650 -6.73 -7.13 -26.58
CA PHE A 650 -6.53 -8.33 -27.38
C PHE A 650 -6.78 -9.54 -26.49
N TRP A 651 -7.34 -10.60 -27.03
CA TRP A 651 -7.52 -11.90 -26.37
C TRP A 651 -7.53 -13.01 -27.41
N GLY A 652 -7.23 -14.21 -26.99
CA GLY A 652 -7.22 -15.38 -27.85
C GLY A 652 -6.83 -16.63 -27.08
N HIS A 653 -6.79 -17.75 -27.80
CA HIS A 653 -6.29 -19.03 -27.30
C HIS A 653 -4.89 -19.32 -27.84
N VAL A 654 -4.11 -20.07 -27.08
CA VAL A 654 -2.81 -20.58 -27.52
C VAL A 654 -3.06 -21.66 -28.56
N LYS A 655 -2.27 -21.65 -29.62
CA LYS A 655 -2.32 -22.68 -30.66
C LYS A 655 -1.23 -23.73 -30.40
N ASP A 656 -1.55 -25.00 -30.63
CA ASP A 656 -0.59 -26.08 -30.61
C ASP A 656 0.33 -26.06 -31.87
N LYS A 657 1.21 -27.06 -31.98
CA LYS A 657 2.15 -27.17 -33.12
C LYS A 657 1.45 -27.33 -34.47
N ASP A 658 0.24 -27.83 -34.49
CA ASP A 658 -0.58 -28.09 -35.66
C ASP A 658 -1.56 -26.91 -35.94
N GLY A 659 -1.45 -25.81 -35.21
CA GLY A 659 -2.26 -24.62 -35.40
C GLY A 659 -3.66 -24.71 -34.77
N LYS A 660 -3.98 -25.77 -34.02
CA LYS A 660 -5.26 -25.97 -33.36
C LYS A 660 -5.25 -25.24 -31.99
N GLU A 661 -6.33 -24.57 -31.68
CA GLU A 661 -6.46 -23.86 -30.38
C GLU A 661 -6.54 -24.83 -29.21
N ILE A 662 -5.78 -24.53 -28.16
CA ILE A 662 -5.80 -25.28 -26.90
C ILE A 662 -6.90 -24.65 -26.05
N GLU A 663 -8.03 -25.36 -25.86
CA GLU A 663 -9.24 -24.87 -25.16
C GLU A 663 -8.97 -24.26 -23.79
N ASP A 664 -8.04 -24.83 -23.05
CA ASP A 664 -7.71 -24.41 -21.69
C ASP A 664 -6.59 -23.36 -21.61
N GLU A 665 -6.00 -22.91 -22.72
CA GLU A 665 -4.89 -21.93 -22.70
C GLU A 665 -5.30 -20.62 -23.38
N SER A 666 -5.89 -19.72 -22.62
CA SER A 666 -6.25 -18.38 -23.08
C SER A 666 -5.19 -17.34 -22.71
N TRP A 667 -5.09 -16.30 -23.54
CA TRP A 667 -4.23 -15.14 -23.28
C TRP A 667 -5.02 -13.85 -23.43
N TYR A 668 -4.57 -12.83 -22.70
CA TYR A 668 -5.14 -11.50 -22.68
C TYR A 668 -4.01 -10.47 -22.74
N ALA A 669 -4.20 -9.43 -23.55
CA ALA A 669 -3.29 -8.30 -23.60
C ALA A 669 -4.05 -6.98 -23.79
N TYR A 670 -3.48 -5.89 -23.31
CA TYR A 670 -3.93 -4.56 -23.66
C TYR A 670 -2.77 -3.58 -23.80
N LEU A 671 -2.99 -2.56 -24.59
CA LEU A 671 -2.16 -1.37 -24.71
C LEU A 671 -3.02 -0.16 -24.44
N ASN A 672 -2.62 0.68 -23.49
CA ASN A 672 -3.26 1.95 -23.15
C ASN A 672 -2.25 3.09 -23.34
N ALA A 673 -2.66 4.14 -24.01
CA ALA A 673 -1.90 5.39 -24.10
C ALA A 673 -2.81 6.54 -23.69
N ARG A 674 -2.39 7.31 -22.68
CA ARG A 674 -3.11 8.48 -22.15
C ARG A 674 -2.27 9.74 -22.29
N PHE A 675 -2.86 10.79 -22.77
CA PHE A 675 -2.26 12.10 -22.91
C PHE A 675 -3.07 13.10 -22.10
N ARG A 676 -2.37 13.94 -21.32
CA ARG A 676 -2.96 14.93 -20.42
C ARG A 676 -2.24 16.26 -20.59
N MET A 677 -2.98 17.35 -20.52
CA MET A 677 -2.43 18.70 -20.63
C MET A 677 -2.99 19.59 -19.50
N PRO A 678 -2.43 19.49 -18.28
CA PRO A 678 -2.83 20.39 -17.22
C PRO A 678 -2.45 21.83 -17.52
N CYS A 679 -3.46 22.69 -17.60
CA CYS A 679 -3.34 24.14 -17.73
C CYS A 679 -3.78 24.76 -16.40
N ALA A 680 -2.89 25.41 -15.69
CA ALA A 680 -3.19 25.97 -14.38
C ALA A 680 -2.98 27.47 -14.34
N HIS A 681 -3.90 28.16 -13.67
CA HIS A 681 -3.76 29.52 -13.20
C HIS A 681 -3.54 29.49 -11.70
N GLU A 682 -2.42 30.06 -11.26
CA GLU A 682 -2.01 30.14 -9.87
C GLU A 682 -1.90 31.61 -9.48
N ARG A 683 -2.45 31.92 -8.30
CA ARG A 683 -2.38 33.25 -7.68
C ARG A 683 -1.93 33.08 -6.25
N MET A 684 -0.83 33.72 -5.87
CA MET A 684 -0.27 33.74 -4.54
C MET A 684 -0.17 35.18 -4.03
N ASP A 685 -0.83 35.43 -2.92
CA ASP A 685 -0.72 36.65 -2.12
C ASP A 685 0.22 36.32 -0.97
N TYR A 686 1.42 36.89 -0.96
CA TYR A 686 2.50 36.53 -0.04
C TYR A 686 3.07 37.77 0.66
N GLN A 687 3.11 37.70 1.98
CA GLN A 687 3.66 38.74 2.84
C GLN A 687 4.74 38.18 3.76
N ARG A 688 5.88 38.85 3.81
CA ARG A 688 7.00 38.50 4.70
C ARG A 688 7.71 39.78 5.15
N GLY A 689 7.34 40.29 6.31
CA GLY A 689 7.90 41.50 6.90
C GLY A 689 8.00 42.68 5.93
N THR A 690 9.18 43.28 5.88
CA THR A 690 9.52 44.37 4.95
C THR A 690 10.18 43.84 3.67
N GLN A 691 10.50 42.54 3.60
CA GLN A 691 11.22 41.95 2.48
C GLN A 691 10.32 41.79 1.25
N VAL A 692 9.12 41.26 1.45
CA VAL A 692 8.20 40.94 0.35
C VAL A 692 6.76 41.17 0.77
N ASP A 693 6.05 41.96 0.02
CA ASP A 693 4.61 42.10 -0.01
C ASP A 693 4.19 42.07 -1.49
N THR A 694 3.77 40.91 -1.97
CA THR A 694 3.57 40.73 -3.41
C THR A 694 2.39 39.84 -3.75
N LEU A 695 1.76 40.21 -4.84
CA LEU A 695 0.76 39.36 -5.50
C LEU A 695 1.40 38.78 -6.77
N MET A 696 1.72 37.48 -6.70
CA MET A 696 2.27 36.76 -7.85
C MET A 696 1.17 35.98 -8.55
N THR A 697 1.17 36.04 -9.88
CA THR A 697 0.31 35.20 -10.71
C THR A 697 1.12 34.43 -11.74
N ARG A 698 0.73 33.19 -12.00
CA ARG A 698 1.41 32.33 -12.97
C ARG A 698 0.40 31.50 -13.75
N ASN A 699 0.61 31.43 -15.07
CA ASN A 699 -0.08 30.48 -15.93
C ASN A 699 0.91 29.42 -16.39
N THR A 700 0.51 28.16 -16.26
CA THR A 700 1.31 27.03 -16.69
C THR A 700 0.50 26.14 -17.61
N ALA A 701 1.14 25.62 -18.67
CA ALA A 701 0.61 24.54 -19.49
C ALA A 701 1.68 23.46 -19.56
N LEU A 702 1.35 22.28 -19.06
CA LEU A 702 2.28 21.17 -18.93
C LEU A 702 1.78 19.99 -19.78
N PHE A 703 2.69 19.12 -20.17
CA PHE A 703 2.36 17.90 -20.89
C PHE A 703 2.67 16.68 -20.02
N ARG A 704 1.76 15.73 -19.99
CA ARG A 704 1.89 14.45 -19.29
C ARG A 704 1.43 13.31 -20.18
N MET A 705 2.10 12.17 -20.09
CA MET A 705 1.79 11.00 -20.91
C MET A 705 1.98 9.73 -20.09
N ASP A 706 1.07 8.77 -20.24
CA ASP A 706 1.20 7.43 -19.70
C ASP A 706 0.99 6.42 -20.84
N VAL A 707 1.88 5.42 -20.92
CA VAL A 707 1.74 4.28 -21.83
C VAL A 707 1.87 3.01 -21.00
N THR A 708 0.83 2.19 -20.99
CA THR A 708 0.81 0.91 -20.26
C THR A 708 0.53 -0.22 -21.22
N GLY A 709 1.38 -1.24 -21.20
CA GLY A 709 1.19 -2.50 -21.90
C GLY A 709 1.13 -3.66 -20.93
N TYR A 710 0.20 -4.57 -21.14
CA TYR A 710 0.04 -5.76 -20.31
C TYR A 710 -0.24 -6.98 -21.20
N TYR A 711 0.35 -8.09 -20.85
CA TYR A 711 0.10 -9.41 -21.44
C TYR A 711 0.02 -10.45 -20.34
N SER A 712 -0.94 -11.37 -20.44
CA SER A 712 -1.08 -12.50 -19.51
C SER A 712 -1.49 -13.77 -20.24
N LEU A 713 -0.81 -14.86 -19.90
CA LEU A 713 -1.15 -16.22 -20.29
C LEU A 713 -1.61 -16.97 -19.04
N PHE A 714 -2.93 -17.11 -18.88
CA PHE A 714 -3.56 -17.45 -17.60
C PHE A 714 -3.10 -18.81 -17.04
N LYS A 715 -3.18 -19.89 -17.82
CA LYS A 715 -2.85 -21.24 -17.32
C LYS A 715 -1.40 -21.40 -16.86
N ARG A 716 -0.46 -20.71 -17.50
CA ARG A 716 0.96 -20.75 -17.15
C ARG A 716 1.36 -19.72 -16.11
N GLY A 717 0.45 -18.82 -15.75
CA GLY A 717 0.78 -17.72 -14.83
C GLY A 717 1.83 -16.75 -15.37
N ARG A 718 2.10 -16.79 -16.70
CA ARG A 718 3.02 -15.87 -17.37
C ARG A 718 2.36 -14.51 -17.52
N SER A 719 3.05 -13.46 -17.13
CA SER A 719 2.59 -12.09 -17.37
C SER A 719 3.77 -11.16 -17.63
N VAL A 720 3.52 -10.18 -18.49
CA VAL A 720 4.42 -9.07 -18.78
C VAL A 720 3.65 -7.78 -18.54
N ASN A 721 4.24 -6.86 -17.80
CA ASN A 721 3.70 -5.52 -17.62
C ASN A 721 4.79 -4.51 -17.98
N PHE A 722 4.41 -3.48 -18.73
CA PHE A 722 5.26 -2.36 -19.06
C PHE A 722 4.49 -1.07 -18.82
N ASN A 723 5.12 -0.11 -18.17
CA ASN A 723 4.57 1.24 -17.99
C ASN A 723 5.66 2.28 -18.26
N TYR A 724 5.31 3.27 -19.07
CA TYR A 724 6.07 4.49 -19.23
C TYR A 724 5.21 5.67 -18.80
N SER A 725 5.74 6.58 -17.98
CA SER A 725 5.09 7.84 -17.65
C SER A 725 6.04 9.03 -17.83
N LEU A 726 5.49 10.10 -18.36
CA LEU A 726 6.09 11.42 -18.37
C LEU A 726 5.23 12.34 -17.50
N GLU A 727 5.80 12.80 -16.40
CA GLU A 727 5.20 13.79 -15.51
C GLU A 727 5.98 15.08 -15.56
N SER A 728 5.26 16.20 -15.82
CA SER A 728 5.82 17.53 -15.79
C SER A 728 5.26 18.32 -14.62
N SER A 729 6.10 19.05 -13.91
CA SER A 729 5.73 19.90 -12.77
C SER A 729 6.42 21.28 -12.86
N ALA A 730 5.71 22.31 -12.47
CA ALA A 730 6.28 23.63 -12.30
C ALA A 730 6.89 23.76 -10.89
N PRO A 731 7.93 24.60 -10.69
CA PRO A 731 8.51 24.85 -9.38
C PRO A 731 7.48 25.47 -8.42
N MET A 732 7.67 25.31 -7.11
CA MET A 732 6.82 25.97 -6.12
C MET A 732 6.92 27.49 -6.26
N MET A 733 5.79 28.22 -6.13
CA MET A 733 5.79 29.67 -6.29
C MET A 733 6.65 30.39 -5.25
N THR A 734 6.71 29.86 -4.02
CA THR A 734 7.56 30.39 -2.94
C THR A 734 9.05 30.34 -3.29
N ASN A 735 9.51 29.30 -4.03
CA ASN A 735 10.90 29.20 -4.48
C ASN A 735 11.28 30.25 -5.55
N LEU A 736 10.28 30.85 -6.19
CA LEU A 736 10.50 31.91 -7.21
C LEU A 736 10.57 33.30 -6.60
N LEU A 737 10.27 33.47 -5.31
CA LEU A 737 10.34 34.76 -4.63
C LEU A 737 11.79 35.11 -4.27
N ASN A 738 12.14 36.38 -4.39
CA ASN A 738 13.42 36.86 -3.89
C ASN A 738 13.34 37.13 -2.39
N ILE A 739 13.44 36.05 -1.60
CA ILE A 739 13.33 36.04 -0.14
C ILE A 739 14.64 35.56 0.49
N ARG A 740 14.88 36.01 1.73
CA ARG A 740 15.91 35.49 2.60
C ARG A 740 15.25 34.98 3.91
N ASP A 741 15.37 33.72 4.22
CA ASP A 741 14.95 33.12 5.48
C ASP A 741 16.19 32.72 6.30
N ASP A 742 16.43 33.43 7.40
CA ASP A 742 17.50 33.16 8.38
C ASP A 742 16.95 32.90 9.79
N SER A 743 15.71 32.46 9.85
CA SER A 743 15.09 31.99 11.11
C SER A 743 15.94 30.87 11.76
N ASN A 744 16.61 30.05 10.96
CA ASN A 744 17.66 29.15 11.40
C ASN A 744 19.05 29.77 11.05
N PRO A 745 19.85 30.17 12.04
CA PRO A 745 21.09 30.86 11.78
C PRO A 745 22.15 30.04 11.04
N LEU A 746 22.09 28.71 11.07
CA LEU A 746 23.00 27.83 10.33
C LEU A 746 22.45 27.38 8.97
N TYR A 747 21.22 27.74 8.65
CA TYR A 747 20.56 27.30 7.40
C TYR A 747 19.73 28.43 6.82
N VAL A 748 20.36 29.26 5.99
CA VAL A 748 19.73 30.42 5.35
C VAL A 748 19.17 29.99 4.00
N THR A 749 17.88 30.20 3.76
CA THR A 749 17.21 29.88 2.48
C THR A 749 16.99 31.15 1.66
N LEU A 750 17.34 31.07 0.38
CA LEU A 750 17.08 32.09 -0.63
C LEU A 750 16.10 31.56 -1.67
N GLY A 751 15.45 32.44 -2.41
CA GLY A 751 14.66 32.07 -3.58
C GLY A 751 15.42 32.21 -4.90
N ASN A 752 14.84 31.63 -5.98
CA ASN A 752 15.38 31.74 -7.34
C ASN A 752 14.25 31.93 -8.38
N PRO A 753 14.06 33.13 -8.93
CA PRO A 753 13.02 33.40 -9.91
C PRO A 753 13.25 32.76 -11.28
N HIS A 754 14.42 32.19 -11.54
CA HIS A 754 14.81 31.62 -12.83
C HIS A 754 14.60 30.11 -12.95
N MET A 755 13.94 29.49 -12.00
CA MET A 755 13.69 28.05 -12.02
C MET A 755 12.83 27.60 -13.21
N LYS A 756 13.16 26.43 -13.74
CA LYS A 756 12.50 25.80 -14.89
C LYS A 756 11.58 24.67 -14.42
N ASN A 757 10.65 24.29 -15.30
CA ASN A 757 9.81 23.12 -15.07
C ASN A 757 10.65 21.84 -15.05
N THR A 758 10.30 20.94 -14.13
CA THR A 758 10.89 19.60 -14.00
C THR A 758 10.12 18.61 -14.85
N HIS A 759 10.83 17.69 -15.54
CA HIS A 759 10.26 16.61 -16.32
C HIS A 759 10.81 15.28 -15.80
N ARG A 760 9.91 14.40 -15.39
CA ARG A 760 10.26 13.06 -14.88
C ARG A 760 9.79 12.00 -15.86
N HIS A 761 10.72 11.20 -16.35
CA HIS A 761 10.45 10.02 -17.15
C HIS A 761 10.61 8.79 -16.27
N SER A 762 9.57 7.98 -16.19
CA SER A 762 9.57 6.73 -15.42
C SER A 762 9.27 5.55 -16.34
N PHE A 763 10.13 4.55 -16.32
CA PHE A 763 9.99 3.30 -17.06
C PHE A 763 9.87 2.17 -16.04
N TYR A 764 8.84 1.38 -16.13
CA TYR A 764 8.64 0.20 -15.30
C TYR A 764 8.38 -1.01 -16.16
N GLY A 765 9.08 -2.11 -15.88
CA GLY A 765 8.87 -3.40 -16.51
C GLY A 765 8.76 -4.49 -15.46
N GLN A 766 7.87 -5.45 -15.69
CA GLN A 766 7.72 -6.64 -14.84
C GLN A 766 7.45 -7.86 -15.70
N TYR A 767 8.11 -8.95 -15.38
CA TYR A 767 7.90 -10.28 -15.93
C TYR A 767 7.63 -11.27 -14.79
N SER A 768 6.64 -12.13 -14.95
CA SER A 768 6.38 -13.26 -14.06
C SER A 768 6.09 -14.50 -14.90
N ASP A 769 6.59 -15.64 -14.47
CA ASP A 769 6.33 -16.93 -15.13
C ASP A 769 6.30 -18.07 -14.10
N LYS A 770 5.66 -19.16 -14.47
CA LYS A 770 5.59 -20.39 -13.69
C LYS A 770 6.02 -21.58 -14.53
N PHE A 771 7.09 -22.24 -14.09
CA PHE A 771 7.63 -23.46 -14.71
C PHE A 771 7.36 -24.66 -13.79
N GLY A 772 6.25 -25.35 -14.01
CA GLY A 772 5.82 -26.42 -13.12
C GLY A 772 5.53 -25.90 -11.71
N LYS A 773 6.36 -26.24 -10.74
CA LYS A 773 6.29 -25.77 -9.34
C LYS A 773 7.20 -24.59 -9.02
N THR A 774 8.01 -24.15 -10.00
CA THR A 774 8.94 -23.03 -9.86
C THR A 774 8.24 -21.74 -10.27
N MET A 775 8.39 -20.70 -9.45
CA MET A 775 7.93 -19.35 -9.75
C MET A 775 9.15 -18.47 -9.98
N PHE A 776 9.09 -17.68 -11.04
CA PHE A 776 10.09 -16.67 -11.37
C PHE A 776 9.40 -15.31 -11.54
N ASN A 777 10.00 -14.28 -11.00
CA ASN A 777 9.62 -12.90 -11.25
C ASN A 777 10.85 -12.03 -11.45
N ALA A 778 10.73 -11.02 -12.30
CA ALA A 778 11.74 -9.99 -12.49
C ALA A 778 11.05 -8.65 -12.72
N ASN A 779 11.63 -7.58 -12.20
CA ASN A 779 11.15 -6.22 -12.43
C ASN A 779 12.32 -5.26 -12.59
N ALA A 780 12.07 -4.18 -13.33
CA ALA A 780 13.00 -3.08 -13.46
C ALA A 780 12.23 -1.76 -13.44
N ASN A 781 12.79 -0.77 -12.77
CA ASN A 781 12.27 0.59 -12.74
C ASN A 781 13.41 1.57 -12.97
N VAL A 782 13.23 2.50 -13.91
CA VAL A 782 14.21 3.56 -14.22
C VAL A 782 13.50 4.89 -14.17
N ASN A 783 14.01 5.82 -13.38
CA ASN A 783 13.51 7.19 -13.31
C ASN A 783 14.62 8.15 -13.75
N ILE A 784 14.31 9.03 -14.68
CA ILE A 784 15.20 10.07 -15.20
C ILE A 784 14.53 11.41 -14.97
N VAL A 785 15.24 12.36 -14.36
CA VAL A 785 14.69 13.67 -14.05
C VAL A 785 15.49 14.74 -14.79
N GLN A 786 14.81 15.45 -15.68
CA GLN A 786 15.33 16.63 -16.37
C GLN A 786 14.95 17.88 -15.59
N ASN A 787 15.86 18.84 -15.50
CA ASN A 787 15.70 20.04 -14.68
C ASN A 787 15.25 19.68 -13.24
N ALA A 788 15.87 18.68 -12.63
CA ALA A 788 15.57 18.31 -11.26
C ALA A 788 15.78 19.51 -10.33
N GLU A 789 14.81 19.76 -9.46
CA GLU A 789 14.98 20.78 -8.42
C GLU A 789 16.04 20.30 -7.42
N ALA A 790 17.09 21.10 -7.25
CA ALA A 790 18.17 20.89 -6.33
C ALA A 790 18.24 22.06 -5.36
N MET A 791 18.58 21.78 -4.11
CA MET A 791 18.82 22.81 -3.10
C MET A 791 20.32 23.07 -3.03
N GLY A 792 20.82 23.79 -4.05
CA GLY A 792 22.21 24.18 -4.11
C GLY A 792 22.62 25.02 -2.91
N TYR A 793 23.81 24.80 -2.35
CA TYR A 793 24.23 25.57 -1.20
C TYR A 793 25.67 26.04 -1.31
N ILE A 794 25.95 27.19 -0.64
CA ILE A 794 27.28 27.68 -0.33
C ILE A 794 27.49 27.48 1.18
N TYR A 795 28.55 26.76 1.51
CA TYR A 795 28.91 26.44 2.88
C TYR A 795 30.01 27.37 3.38
N ASN A 796 29.78 28.07 4.49
CA ASN A 796 30.80 28.87 5.15
C ASN A 796 31.60 27.96 6.10
N LYS A 797 32.89 27.73 5.77
CA LYS A 797 33.77 26.83 6.54
C LYS A 797 34.10 27.36 7.93
N GLU A 798 33.99 28.66 8.17
CA GLU A 798 34.32 29.28 9.46
C GLU A 798 33.16 29.21 10.45
N THR A 799 31.94 29.37 9.96
CA THR A 799 30.74 29.43 10.81
C THR A 799 29.88 28.18 10.72
N GLY A 800 30.04 27.37 9.66
CA GLY A 800 29.18 26.25 9.36
C GLY A 800 27.83 26.61 8.78
N VAL A 801 27.60 27.88 8.42
CA VAL A 801 26.35 28.37 7.81
C VAL A 801 26.24 27.83 6.39
N ARG A 802 25.08 27.29 6.07
CA ARG A 802 24.67 26.91 4.71
C ARG A 802 23.71 27.94 4.16
N THR A 803 24.11 28.64 3.10
CA THR A 803 23.18 29.47 2.31
C THR A 803 22.65 28.63 1.17
N VAL A 804 21.38 28.32 1.16
CA VAL A 804 20.72 27.40 0.23
C VAL A 804 19.90 28.17 -0.78
N THR A 805 20.07 27.87 -2.05
CA THR A 805 19.31 28.45 -3.15
C THR A 805 18.74 27.33 -4.01
N PRO A 806 17.40 27.26 -4.24
CA PRO A 806 16.84 26.30 -5.16
C PRO A 806 17.31 26.57 -6.58
N ASP A 807 17.70 25.55 -7.32
CA ASP A 807 18.12 25.65 -8.71
C ASP A 807 17.78 24.36 -9.47
N ASN A 808 17.92 24.35 -10.78
CA ASN A 808 17.69 23.18 -11.59
C ASN A 808 19.00 22.49 -11.98
N VAL A 809 19.06 21.18 -11.83
CA VAL A 809 20.19 20.36 -12.26
C VAL A 809 19.73 19.20 -13.15
N ASP A 810 20.55 18.87 -14.13
CA ASP A 810 20.36 17.69 -14.97
C ASP A 810 21.29 16.56 -14.56
N GLY A 811 20.88 15.33 -14.88
CA GLY A 811 21.66 14.14 -14.64
C GLY A 811 21.21 13.31 -13.44
N ASN A 812 20.19 13.71 -12.72
CA ASN A 812 19.58 12.89 -11.66
C ASN A 812 18.80 11.73 -12.29
N TRP A 813 19.20 10.51 -12.01
CA TRP A 813 18.47 9.32 -12.39
C TRP A 813 18.75 8.15 -11.45
N ASN A 814 17.80 7.25 -11.36
CA ASN A 814 17.95 6.03 -10.60
C ASN A 814 17.38 4.81 -11.35
N MET A 815 17.93 3.66 -11.04
CA MET A 815 17.47 2.38 -11.54
C MET A 815 17.35 1.40 -10.38
N ASN A 816 16.26 0.62 -10.37
CA ASN A 816 16.09 -0.53 -9.49
C ASN A 816 15.73 -1.74 -10.35
N ALA A 817 16.46 -2.84 -10.21
CA ALA A 817 16.18 -4.10 -10.88
C ALA A 817 16.14 -5.21 -9.84
N GLY A 818 15.08 -6.01 -9.84
CA GLY A 818 14.90 -7.12 -8.92
C GLY A 818 14.52 -8.40 -9.64
N SER A 819 14.96 -9.53 -9.09
CA SER A 819 14.52 -10.86 -9.50
C SER A 819 14.21 -11.71 -8.28
N GLY A 820 13.30 -12.66 -8.44
CA GLY A 820 12.99 -13.64 -7.41
C GLY A 820 12.68 -14.99 -8.04
N ILE A 821 13.21 -16.04 -7.44
CA ILE A 821 12.90 -17.41 -7.82
C ILE A 821 12.53 -18.20 -6.56
N ASP A 822 11.47 -18.98 -6.67
CA ASP A 822 10.98 -19.85 -5.61
C ASP A 822 10.71 -21.24 -6.20
N PHE A 823 11.43 -22.27 -5.72
CA PHE A 823 11.33 -23.59 -6.26
C PHE A 823 11.55 -24.70 -5.22
N PRO A 824 10.89 -25.86 -5.39
CA PRO A 824 11.16 -27.02 -4.58
C PRO A 824 12.41 -27.77 -5.09
N LEU A 825 13.32 -28.12 -4.18
CA LEU A 825 14.47 -28.99 -4.51
C LEU A 825 14.07 -30.45 -4.66
N THR A 826 12.93 -30.85 -4.11
CA THR A 826 12.45 -32.24 -4.11
C THR A 826 11.03 -32.33 -4.66
N LYS A 827 10.69 -33.45 -5.31
CA LYS A 827 9.36 -33.69 -5.89
C LYS A 827 8.21 -33.61 -4.84
N ASN A 828 8.51 -33.91 -3.59
CA ASN A 828 7.55 -33.94 -2.46
C ASN A 828 7.47 -32.60 -1.71
N ASP A 829 8.09 -31.53 -2.21
CA ASP A 829 8.12 -30.19 -1.61
C ASP A 829 8.66 -30.11 -0.17
N LYS A 830 9.41 -31.12 0.28
CA LYS A 830 10.02 -31.10 1.61
C LYS A 830 11.14 -30.07 1.77
N TRP A 831 11.85 -29.80 0.68
CA TRP A 831 12.90 -28.79 0.60
C TRP A 831 12.51 -27.74 -0.41
N ARG A 832 12.56 -26.47 0.01
CA ARG A 832 12.21 -25.33 -0.82
C ARG A 832 13.29 -24.27 -0.72
N VAL A 833 13.67 -23.71 -1.86
CA VAL A 833 14.60 -22.58 -1.95
C VAL A 833 13.85 -21.38 -2.46
N LYS A 834 14.07 -20.25 -1.80
CA LYS A 834 13.65 -18.94 -2.27
C LYS A 834 14.86 -18.03 -2.30
N GLU A 835 15.06 -17.37 -3.43
CA GLU A 835 16.12 -16.40 -3.66
C GLU A 835 15.50 -15.13 -4.19
N ASN A 836 15.98 -13.96 -3.69
CA ASN A 836 15.62 -12.65 -4.20
C ASN A 836 16.87 -11.79 -4.32
N ALA A 837 17.16 -11.37 -5.53
CA ALA A 837 18.22 -10.42 -5.81
C ALA A 837 17.60 -9.04 -6.10
N ASN A 838 18.23 -7.99 -5.61
CA ASN A 838 17.89 -6.63 -5.96
C ASN A 838 19.15 -5.80 -6.20
N TYR A 839 19.17 -5.08 -7.29
CA TYR A 839 20.20 -4.12 -7.62
C TYR A 839 19.56 -2.72 -7.71
N SER A 840 20.12 -1.75 -7.00
CA SER A 840 19.76 -0.35 -7.20
C SER A 840 20.99 0.50 -7.53
N TYR A 841 20.79 1.39 -8.46
CA TYR A 841 21.78 2.39 -8.85
C TYR A 841 21.16 3.79 -8.69
N ASN A 842 21.89 4.68 -8.07
CA ASN A 842 21.50 6.09 -7.93
C ASN A 842 22.62 7.00 -8.42
N HIS A 843 22.34 7.77 -9.47
CA HIS A 843 23.17 8.87 -9.94
C HIS A 843 22.59 10.17 -9.39
N SER A 844 23.15 10.62 -8.27
CA SER A 844 22.71 11.83 -7.56
C SER A 844 23.57 12.99 -7.98
N VAL A 845 22.93 14.04 -8.47
CA VAL A 845 23.57 15.31 -8.86
C VAL A 845 22.99 16.43 -8.01
N ASP A 846 23.85 17.27 -7.48
CA ASP A 846 23.45 18.44 -6.70
C ASP A 846 24.48 19.57 -6.93
N LEU A 847 24.21 20.75 -6.36
CA LEU A 847 25.08 21.91 -6.43
C LEU A 847 25.62 22.23 -5.03
N ASN A 848 26.92 22.34 -4.89
CA ASN A 848 27.51 22.78 -3.65
C ASN A 848 28.78 23.63 -3.90
N GLY A 849 29.04 24.50 -2.97
CA GLY A 849 30.21 25.36 -2.97
C GLY A 849 30.60 25.78 -1.56
N THR A 850 31.70 26.51 -1.44
CA THR A 850 32.17 27.05 -0.17
C THR A 850 32.27 28.57 -0.26
N ASN A 851 32.44 29.26 0.88
CA ASN A 851 32.69 30.67 0.92
C ASN A 851 34.02 31.10 0.22
N GLU A 852 34.89 30.13 -0.06
CA GLU A 852 36.12 30.35 -0.85
C GLU A 852 35.84 30.36 -2.36
N THR A 853 34.95 29.46 -2.83
CA THR A 853 34.62 29.38 -4.26
C THR A 853 33.53 30.37 -4.68
N LEU A 854 32.66 30.82 -3.77
CA LEU A 854 31.55 31.76 -3.95
C LEU A 854 30.48 31.30 -4.96
N VAL A 855 30.69 30.19 -5.65
CA VAL A 855 29.77 29.62 -6.64
C VAL A 855 29.56 28.16 -6.32
N ALA A 856 28.29 27.74 -6.33
CA ALA A 856 27.93 26.34 -6.20
C ALA A 856 28.26 25.58 -7.50
N THR A 857 29.10 24.59 -7.42
CA THR A 857 29.50 23.69 -8.52
C THR A 857 28.77 22.39 -8.50
N ARG A 858 28.73 21.71 -9.65
CA ARG A 858 28.08 20.42 -9.80
C ARG A 858 28.82 19.33 -9.00
N SER A 859 28.12 18.67 -8.12
CA SER A 859 28.57 17.49 -7.36
C SER A 859 27.86 16.24 -7.81
N VAL A 860 28.58 15.15 -8.06
CA VAL A 860 28.02 13.88 -8.49
C VAL A 860 28.46 12.77 -7.57
N VAL A 861 27.49 11.99 -7.07
CA VAL A 861 27.72 10.76 -6.34
C VAL A 861 26.98 9.61 -7.02
N ARG A 862 27.68 8.51 -7.25
CA ARG A 862 27.16 7.28 -7.84
C ARG A 862 27.12 6.22 -6.76
N THR A 863 25.94 5.72 -6.47
CA THR A 863 25.75 4.68 -5.45
C THR A 863 25.17 3.42 -6.05
N HIS A 864 25.85 2.32 -5.88
CA HIS A 864 25.42 0.97 -6.23
C HIS A 864 25.04 0.25 -4.94
N ASN A 865 23.86 -0.36 -4.92
CA ASN A 865 23.45 -1.27 -3.85
C ASN A 865 23.08 -2.61 -4.47
N VAL A 866 23.65 -3.67 -3.94
CA VAL A 866 23.31 -5.06 -4.27
C VAL A 866 22.76 -5.70 -3.03
N THR A 867 21.58 -6.28 -3.13
CA THR A 867 20.97 -7.06 -2.05
C THR A 867 20.64 -8.44 -2.56
N GLU A 868 21.12 -9.46 -1.86
CA GLU A 868 20.85 -10.87 -2.10
C GLU A 868 20.22 -11.48 -0.84
N ASP A 869 19.08 -12.15 -1.00
CA ASP A 869 18.34 -12.80 0.09
C ASP A 869 18.05 -14.25 -0.33
N LEU A 870 18.74 -15.19 0.30
CA LEU A 870 18.61 -16.62 0.08
C LEU A 870 18.02 -17.31 1.29
N SER A 871 16.98 -18.10 1.11
CA SER A 871 16.38 -18.93 2.17
C SER A 871 16.14 -20.36 1.71
N LEU A 872 16.43 -21.28 2.60
CA LEU A 872 16.19 -22.71 2.48
C LEU A 872 15.22 -23.15 3.58
N THR A 873 14.10 -23.74 3.20
CA THR A 873 13.11 -24.30 4.13
C THR A 873 13.07 -25.81 4.00
N TRP A 874 13.12 -26.53 5.13
CA TRP A 874 13.02 -27.97 5.23
C TRP A 874 11.84 -28.37 6.08
N ARG A 875 10.90 -29.12 5.50
CA ARG A 875 9.70 -29.68 6.16
C ARG A 875 9.76 -31.20 6.13
N PRO A 876 10.50 -31.85 7.05
CA PRO A 876 10.59 -33.30 7.09
C PRO A 876 9.22 -33.96 7.32
N THR A 877 8.39 -33.36 8.13
CA THR A 877 7.02 -33.78 8.45
C THR A 877 6.09 -32.58 8.52
N ASP A 878 4.77 -32.79 8.58
CA ASP A 878 3.77 -31.72 8.78
C ASP A 878 3.87 -31.06 10.19
N LYS A 879 4.69 -31.61 11.10
CA LYS A 879 4.90 -31.13 12.48
C LYS A 879 6.21 -30.38 12.68
N MET A 880 7.08 -30.37 11.70
CA MET A 880 8.43 -29.82 11.81
C MET A 880 8.75 -28.97 10.60
N GLU A 881 9.22 -27.76 10.87
CA GLU A 881 9.74 -26.85 9.86
C GLU A 881 11.05 -26.24 10.35
N PHE A 882 12.10 -26.33 9.54
CA PHE A 882 13.39 -25.72 9.78
C PHE A 882 13.72 -24.81 8.61
N GLY A 883 14.36 -23.69 8.92
CA GLY A 883 14.81 -22.72 7.94
C GLY A 883 16.27 -22.37 8.17
N ALA A 884 16.99 -22.12 7.08
CA ALA A 884 18.28 -21.47 7.10
C ALA A 884 18.26 -20.38 6.04
N GLY A 885 18.80 -19.21 6.34
CA GLY A 885 18.79 -18.11 5.40
C GLY A 885 19.91 -17.11 5.61
N GLY A 886 20.15 -16.33 4.57
CA GLY A 886 21.12 -15.25 4.62
C GLY A 886 20.71 -14.11 3.71
N LYS A 887 20.95 -12.89 4.18
CA LYS A 887 20.78 -11.66 3.40
C LYS A 887 22.08 -10.88 3.44
N LEU A 888 22.58 -10.55 2.25
CA LEU A 888 23.73 -9.66 2.05
C LEU A 888 23.23 -8.37 1.42
N THR A 889 23.66 -7.24 1.98
CA THR A 889 23.51 -5.94 1.33
C THR A 889 24.89 -5.30 1.21
N TYR A 890 25.30 -5.00 -0.01
CA TYR A 890 26.55 -4.31 -0.34
C TYR A 890 26.21 -2.95 -0.93
N GLN A 891 26.83 -1.91 -0.40
CA GLN A 891 26.74 -0.54 -0.91
C GLN A 891 28.13 -0.06 -1.32
N HIS A 892 28.22 0.42 -2.55
CA HIS A 892 29.41 1.07 -3.10
C HIS A 892 29.07 2.45 -3.59
N SER A 893 29.75 3.50 -3.09
CA SER A 893 29.54 4.87 -3.52
C SER A 893 30.85 5.52 -3.96
N THR A 894 30.82 6.17 -5.14
CA THR A 894 31.95 6.88 -5.73
C THR A 894 31.55 8.30 -6.13
N SER A 895 32.51 9.18 -6.24
CA SER A 895 32.33 10.56 -6.72
C SER A 895 33.51 10.98 -7.60
N ASP A 896 33.28 11.96 -8.48
CA ASP A 896 34.35 12.58 -9.30
C ASP A 896 35.15 13.62 -8.52
N ARG A 897 34.88 13.82 -7.23
CA ARG A 897 35.58 14.81 -6.39
C ARG A 897 36.96 14.33 -5.99
N GLU A 898 37.93 15.21 -5.96
CA GLU A 898 39.32 14.93 -5.65
C GLU A 898 39.54 14.33 -4.25
N TYR A 899 38.78 14.80 -3.26
CA TYR A 899 38.91 14.35 -1.85
C TYR A 899 37.86 13.35 -1.41
N PHE A 900 37.05 12.81 -2.33
CA PHE A 900 36.01 11.85 -1.98
C PHE A 900 36.62 10.46 -1.70
N THR A 901 36.43 9.98 -0.50
CA THR A 901 36.77 8.60 -0.17
C THR A 901 35.63 7.66 -0.56
N ASN A 902 35.92 6.68 -1.41
CA ASN A 902 34.93 5.66 -1.78
C ASN A 902 34.35 4.99 -0.53
N ILE A 903 33.06 4.77 -0.57
CA ILE A 903 32.32 4.17 0.54
C ILE A 903 31.97 2.74 0.16
N ASP A 904 32.51 1.79 0.92
CA ASP A 904 32.22 0.37 0.79
C ASP A 904 31.62 -0.14 2.10
N ALA A 905 30.36 -0.58 2.06
CA ALA A 905 29.67 -1.08 3.22
C ALA A 905 28.97 -2.41 2.97
N PHE A 906 29.09 -3.29 3.94
CA PHE A 906 28.44 -4.58 3.94
C PHE A 906 27.54 -4.73 5.17
N THR A 907 26.35 -5.23 4.93
CA THR A 907 25.45 -5.70 5.98
C THR A 907 25.10 -7.16 5.70
N PHE A 908 25.45 -8.03 6.63
CA PHE A 908 25.16 -9.45 6.56
C PHE A 908 24.09 -9.81 7.59
N GLN A 909 23.13 -10.58 7.19
CA GLN A 909 22.17 -11.20 8.08
C GLN A 909 22.12 -12.69 7.70
N TYR A 910 22.39 -13.58 8.66
CA TYR A 910 22.27 -15.01 8.44
C TYR A 910 21.81 -15.72 9.70
N GLY A 911 21.02 -16.77 9.53
CA GLY A 911 20.42 -17.41 10.68
C GLY A 911 19.70 -18.69 10.37
N VAL A 912 19.18 -19.29 11.44
CA VAL A 912 18.39 -20.49 11.40
C VAL A 912 17.08 -20.27 12.14
N THR A 913 16.02 -20.92 11.66
CA THR A 913 14.70 -20.92 12.29
C THR A 913 14.25 -22.36 12.50
N GLY A 914 13.50 -22.61 13.54
CA GLY A 914 12.93 -23.94 13.82
C GLY A 914 11.57 -23.82 14.46
N GLN A 915 10.63 -24.64 13.99
CA GLN A 915 9.31 -24.79 14.58
C GLN A 915 8.97 -26.28 14.68
N ILE A 916 8.57 -26.73 15.86
CA ILE A 916 8.26 -28.13 16.14
C ILE A 916 6.96 -28.22 16.93
N ASP A 917 6.01 -29.00 16.41
CA ASP A 917 4.80 -29.38 17.11
C ASP A 917 5.11 -30.64 17.95
N LEU A 918 5.09 -30.48 19.25
CA LEU A 918 5.36 -31.52 20.23
C LEU A 918 4.05 -32.26 20.65
N PRO A 919 4.14 -33.43 21.28
CA PRO A 919 3.00 -34.06 21.92
C PRO A 919 2.29 -33.11 22.89
N TRP A 920 1.05 -33.46 23.27
CA TRP A 920 0.20 -32.72 24.22
C TRP A 920 -0.18 -31.30 23.76
N ASN A 921 -0.28 -31.03 22.45
CA ASN A 921 -0.60 -29.71 21.86
C ASN A 921 0.38 -28.60 22.29
N MET A 922 1.63 -28.94 22.40
CA MET A 922 2.71 -27.98 22.61
C MET A 922 3.37 -27.65 21.28
N GLN A 923 3.87 -26.43 21.16
CA GLN A 923 4.68 -25.97 20.03
C GLN A 923 5.86 -25.18 20.54
N VAL A 924 7.02 -25.43 19.96
CA VAL A 924 8.24 -24.65 20.20
C VAL A 924 8.66 -24.01 18.88
N GLY A 925 8.87 -22.71 18.91
CA GLY A 925 9.43 -21.93 17.82
C GLY A 925 10.67 -21.19 18.26
N THR A 926 11.67 -21.10 17.41
CA THR A 926 12.91 -20.34 17.70
C THR A 926 13.50 -19.79 16.43
N ASP A 927 14.15 -18.63 16.54
CA ASP A 927 15.02 -18.08 15.52
C ASP A 927 16.31 -17.54 16.14
N LEU A 928 17.42 -17.82 15.49
CA LEU A 928 18.73 -17.36 15.85
C LEU A 928 19.36 -16.70 14.64
N THR A 929 19.56 -15.39 14.72
CA THR A 929 20.01 -14.59 13.58
C THR A 929 21.22 -13.75 13.96
N MET A 930 22.29 -13.83 13.18
CA MET A 930 23.46 -12.97 13.27
C MET A 930 23.30 -11.77 12.34
N TYR A 931 23.41 -10.57 12.88
CA TYR A 931 23.50 -9.32 12.14
C TYR A 931 24.93 -8.82 12.22
N SER A 932 25.57 -8.60 11.08
CA SER A 932 26.95 -8.11 11.02
C SER A 932 27.02 -6.90 10.09
N ARG A 933 27.74 -5.86 10.50
CA ARG A 933 27.95 -4.64 9.71
C ARG A 933 29.43 -4.35 9.57
N ARG A 934 29.84 -3.88 8.38
CA ARG A 934 31.22 -3.52 8.05
C ARG A 934 31.25 -2.30 7.14
N GLY A 935 32.33 -1.53 7.20
CA GLY A 935 32.53 -0.37 6.34
C GLY A 935 31.81 0.89 6.80
N TYR A 936 31.35 0.92 8.07
CA TYR A 936 30.83 2.14 8.69
C TYR A 936 32.01 2.97 9.24
N SER A 937 31.92 4.28 9.13
CA SER A 937 32.98 5.18 9.53
C SER A 937 33.20 5.19 11.05
N GLU A 938 32.17 5.00 11.82
CA GLU A 938 32.29 4.85 13.25
C GLU A 938 32.47 3.37 13.65
N ALA A 939 33.54 3.07 14.39
CA ALA A 939 33.86 1.70 14.76
C ALA A 939 32.74 1.01 15.57
N SER A 940 32.02 1.77 16.41
CA SER A 940 30.88 1.26 17.20
C SER A 940 29.70 0.76 16.35
N MET A 941 29.61 1.20 15.11
CA MET A 941 28.57 0.77 14.15
C MET A 941 28.99 -0.48 13.35
N ASN A 942 30.26 -0.90 13.41
CA ASN A 942 30.76 -2.12 12.78
C ASN A 942 30.58 -3.31 13.75
N THR A 943 29.36 -3.80 13.88
CA THR A 943 28.92 -4.73 14.92
C THR A 943 28.72 -6.16 14.42
N ASN A 944 28.72 -7.10 15.37
CA ASN A 944 28.19 -8.45 15.24
C ASN A 944 27.17 -8.66 16.35
N GLU A 945 25.93 -8.88 15.97
CA GLU A 945 24.80 -8.96 16.89
C GLU A 945 24.08 -10.30 16.68
N LEU A 946 24.26 -11.23 17.61
CA LEU A 946 23.52 -12.48 17.62
C LEU A 946 22.22 -12.24 18.38
N VAL A 947 21.10 -12.24 17.66
CA VAL A 947 19.74 -12.09 18.21
C VAL A 947 19.08 -13.46 18.29
N TRP A 948 18.60 -13.82 19.45
CA TRP A 948 17.91 -15.09 19.69
C TRP A 948 16.53 -14.83 20.24
N ASN A 949 15.50 -15.32 19.52
CA ASN A 949 14.12 -15.33 19.95
C ASN A 949 13.62 -16.77 20.13
N ALA A 950 12.79 -16.98 21.14
CA ALA A 950 12.16 -18.27 21.38
C ALA A 950 10.73 -18.11 21.84
N ARG A 951 9.86 -19.03 21.42
CA ARG A 951 8.46 -19.12 21.84
C ARG A 951 8.12 -20.55 22.25
N ILE A 952 7.43 -20.70 23.34
CA ILE A 952 6.83 -21.95 23.76
C ILE A 952 5.34 -21.71 23.94
N SER A 953 4.52 -22.53 23.31
CA SER A 953 3.07 -22.45 23.45
C SER A 953 2.48 -23.79 23.88
N LYS A 954 1.44 -23.71 24.70
CA LYS A 954 0.65 -24.84 25.16
C LYS A 954 -0.82 -24.58 24.89
N ARG A 955 -1.43 -25.39 24.05
CA ARG A 955 -2.86 -25.30 23.75
C ARG A 955 -3.65 -26.26 24.64
N LEU A 956 -4.74 -25.74 25.21
CA LEU A 956 -5.69 -26.48 26.06
C LEU A 956 -7.07 -26.44 25.37
N PRO A 957 -7.33 -27.34 24.38
CA PRO A 957 -8.52 -27.25 23.52
C PRO A 957 -9.83 -27.30 24.30
N LYS A 958 -9.97 -28.17 25.31
CA LYS A 958 -11.18 -28.27 26.13
C LYS A 958 -11.55 -26.98 26.87
N GLN A 959 -10.58 -26.13 27.18
CA GLN A 959 -10.74 -24.83 27.84
C GLN A 959 -10.74 -23.66 26.86
N ASN A 960 -10.56 -23.92 25.57
CA ASN A 960 -10.37 -22.89 24.55
C ASN A 960 -9.22 -21.91 24.88
N LEU A 961 -8.18 -22.41 25.53
CA LEU A 961 -7.11 -21.61 26.10
C LEU A 961 -5.77 -21.98 25.45
N THR A 962 -4.94 -20.97 25.18
CA THR A 962 -3.53 -21.14 24.79
C THR A 962 -2.66 -20.30 25.70
N ILE A 963 -1.65 -20.92 26.28
CA ILE A 963 -0.65 -20.25 27.11
C ILE A 963 0.63 -20.16 26.30
N LEU A 964 1.24 -18.97 26.25
CA LEU A 964 2.45 -18.70 25.49
C LEU A 964 3.48 -18.04 26.39
N PHE A 965 4.73 -18.41 26.17
CA PHE A 965 5.88 -17.69 26.69
C PHE A 965 6.77 -17.25 25.54
N ASP A 966 7.00 -15.95 25.42
CA ASP A 966 7.87 -15.32 24.43
C ASP A 966 9.13 -14.79 25.10
N GLY A 967 10.28 -15.22 24.61
CA GLY A 967 11.56 -14.59 24.87
C GLY A 967 12.03 -13.83 23.62
N PHE A 968 12.13 -12.52 23.74
CA PHE A 968 12.57 -11.65 22.66
C PHE A 968 13.99 -11.17 22.94
N ASP A 969 14.86 -11.33 21.94
CA ASP A 969 16.28 -10.96 22.02
C ASP A 969 16.95 -11.44 23.32
N LEU A 970 16.89 -12.76 23.56
CA LEU A 970 17.36 -13.41 24.80
C LEU A 970 18.81 -13.07 25.16
N LEU A 971 19.60 -12.67 24.17
CA LEU A 971 21.02 -12.30 24.33
C LEU A 971 21.22 -10.79 24.53
N GLY A 972 20.21 -9.97 24.31
CA GLY A 972 20.25 -8.51 24.49
C GLY A 972 21.15 -7.78 23.52
N ASN A 973 21.31 -8.27 22.30
CA ASN A 973 22.27 -7.73 21.33
C ASN A 973 21.64 -6.91 20.20
N LEU A 974 20.32 -6.77 20.18
CA LEU A 974 19.64 -6.07 19.08
C LEU A 974 20.03 -4.59 19.02
N SER A 975 20.38 -4.11 17.82
CA SER A 975 20.58 -2.69 17.54
C SER A 975 19.93 -2.27 16.22
N ASN A 976 19.80 -0.96 15.98
CA ASN A 976 19.27 -0.41 14.75
C ASN A 976 20.19 0.71 14.25
N VAL A 977 20.93 0.42 13.18
CA VAL A 977 21.83 1.37 12.52
C VAL A 977 21.42 1.53 11.08
N ARG A 978 21.34 2.79 10.61
CA ARG A 978 20.99 3.12 9.22
C ARG A 978 22.03 4.04 8.61
N ARG A 979 22.19 3.93 7.28
CA ARG A 979 23.08 4.78 6.48
C ARG A 979 22.33 5.36 5.28
N TYR A 980 22.59 6.64 5.02
CA TYR A 980 22.15 7.38 3.85
C TYR A 980 23.33 8.06 3.18
N VAL A 981 23.38 8.01 1.86
CA VAL A 981 24.44 8.67 1.06
C VAL A 981 23.78 9.32 -0.16
N ASN A 982 24.15 10.58 -0.42
CA ASN A 982 23.73 11.33 -1.62
C ASN A 982 24.87 12.29 -2.06
N ALA A 983 24.60 13.17 -3.02
CA ALA A 983 25.60 14.13 -3.54
C ALA A 983 26.06 15.17 -2.50
N GLN A 984 25.27 15.42 -1.46
CA GLN A 984 25.60 16.42 -0.42
C GLN A 984 26.39 15.84 0.74
N GLY A 985 26.24 14.53 1.01
CA GLY A 985 26.89 13.93 2.15
C GLY A 985 26.50 12.50 2.44
N ARG A 986 26.99 11.99 3.56
CA ARG A 986 26.58 10.74 4.18
C ARG A 986 26.07 10.99 5.60
N THR A 987 25.13 10.18 6.05
CA THR A 987 24.67 10.16 7.44
C THR A 987 24.54 8.72 7.91
N GLU A 988 25.10 8.41 9.05
CA GLU A 988 24.99 7.14 9.76
C GLU A 988 24.31 7.40 11.09
N ALA A 989 23.24 6.70 11.39
CA ALA A 989 22.44 6.94 12.59
C ALA A 989 22.17 5.65 13.36
N PHE A 990 22.31 5.76 14.66
CA PHE A 990 22.00 4.73 15.64
C PHE A 990 20.71 5.10 16.36
N TYR A 991 19.72 4.19 16.39
CA TYR A 991 18.42 4.40 17.03
C TYR A 991 18.26 3.47 18.23
N ASN A 992 17.51 3.92 19.24
CA ASN A 992 17.10 3.05 20.32
C ASN A 992 16.09 2.01 19.80
N VAL A 993 16.12 0.82 20.39
CA VAL A 993 15.26 -0.32 20.04
C VAL A 993 14.56 -0.84 21.29
N ILE A 994 13.54 -1.66 21.10
CA ILE A 994 12.89 -2.36 22.19
C ILE A 994 13.90 -3.26 22.91
N PRO A 995 14.06 -3.15 24.23
CA PRO A 995 15.01 -3.96 24.98
C PRO A 995 14.54 -5.43 25.02
N SER A 996 15.50 -6.32 25.23
CA SER A 996 15.30 -7.77 25.46
C SER A 996 14.32 -8.04 26.62
N TYR A 997 13.33 -8.94 26.41
CA TYR A 997 12.29 -9.20 27.41
C TYR A 997 11.74 -10.64 27.35
N GLY A 998 11.14 -11.07 28.46
CA GLY A 998 10.29 -12.26 28.56
C GLY A 998 8.84 -11.85 28.80
N LEU A 999 7.90 -12.48 28.09
CA LEU A 999 6.47 -12.22 28.19
C LEU A 999 5.70 -13.54 28.33
N LEU A 1000 4.94 -13.67 29.42
CA LEU A 1000 3.94 -14.72 29.55
C LEU A 1000 2.57 -14.16 29.19
N HIS A 1001 1.89 -14.80 28.24
CA HIS A 1001 0.55 -14.38 27.84
C HIS A 1001 -0.39 -15.56 27.60
N VAL A 1002 -1.67 -15.27 27.71
CA VAL A 1002 -2.74 -16.24 27.62
C VAL A 1002 -3.77 -15.77 26.62
N ILE A 1003 -4.13 -16.62 25.68
CA ILE A 1003 -5.18 -16.37 24.69
C ILE A 1003 -6.38 -17.25 25.02
N TYR A 1004 -7.51 -16.63 25.27
CA TYR A 1004 -8.81 -17.30 25.41
C TYR A 1004 -9.63 -17.11 24.13
N ARG A 1005 -10.12 -18.22 23.55
CA ARG A 1005 -10.90 -18.20 22.31
C ARG A 1005 -12.33 -18.61 22.60
N PHE A 1006 -13.26 -17.70 22.38
CA PHE A 1006 -14.69 -17.94 22.50
C PHE A 1006 -15.30 -18.14 21.11
N ASN A 1007 -15.73 -19.37 20.84
CA ASN A 1007 -16.43 -19.72 19.59
C ASN A 1007 -17.75 -20.39 20.00
N LYS A 1008 -18.87 -19.81 19.59
CA LYS A 1008 -20.17 -20.42 19.81
C LYS A 1008 -20.58 -21.19 18.57
N GLU A 1009 -20.56 -22.51 18.66
CA GLU A 1009 -21.12 -23.34 17.61
C GLU A 1009 -22.62 -23.08 17.47
N PRO A 1010 -23.17 -22.98 16.26
CA PRO A 1010 -24.60 -22.94 16.05
C PRO A 1010 -25.18 -24.27 16.59
N LYS A 1011 -26.22 -24.19 17.39
CA LYS A 1011 -26.92 -25.40 17.83
C LYS A 1011 -27.39 -26.14 16.56
N LYS A 1012 -27.00 -27.41 16.40
CA LYS A 1012 -27.58 -28.29 15.40
C LYS A 1012 -29.10 -28.30 15.65
N LYS A 1013 -29.85 -27.73 14.69
CA LYS A 1013 -31.30 -27.91 14.65
C LYS A 1013 -31.64 -29.26 14.08
#